data_99e92fd1b5d2f0732a253e4140d43b44
#
_entry.id   99e92fd1b5d2f0732a253e4140d43b44
#
_cell.length_a   1.000
_cell.length_b   1.000
_cell.length_c   1.000
_cell.angle_alpha   90.00
_cell.angle_beta   90.00
_cell.angle_gamma   90.00
#
_symmetry.space_group_name_H-M   'P 1'
#
loop_
_entity.id
_entity.type
_entity.pdbx_description
1 polymer ?
#
loop_
_entity_poly.entity_id
_entity_poly.type
_entity_poly.pdbx_seq_one_letter_code
_entity_poly.pdbx_strand_id
1 'polypeptide(L)'
;MPDQNKKIISKYQGDKNPDKRYLKLGRKITDVVAHKIGGVTSDDPEYWGLREVLTPEMCDVANKMKLRKHYTFEQLLAMNKEYEAIDLQKLLDEMSYIGILEYDYGDNYDHNHELKDRPRIRRYRVPFYVPGSAELFNSSVDRIAKNPAVASFFERMTFVPLAGITQMVPPGGDGIGMHVIPVEKAIDAKSESVDLEHVSYWLQKYEGHISAGICSCRASRAVLGDGCTDDFDDWCIQLGDMADYTVETGRAHYITKERALEILKLAEKNGYVHQITNIDGENKIFDICNCNVKICNALRTSLLFNTPYLSRSAYTAKVTKENCVACGKCVETCPAGAVKLGQKLCHKDGTDFKYKHAPLPDNNIWGPYAWDENYRDTARMSNTYPTGSAPCKAACPAHVPVQAYLRLARDGKYREALAMIKTENPFPAVCGRICNKRCESECTRGKIDDPVSIDAVKKFVADLDLKAEDRYVPEKTVQSVHGSFDEKIAIIGGGPAGLSAAYYLAQMGYKPTVFEKNPIPGGMMTYGIPSYKLEKDVIAAEIDIIKALGAEIKCGVEVGKDVTIDELKKQGYKAFYIAIGCQGGKRPGVKNDDAKGTAIAVEYLRHCFELREDSFSGNVVVVGGGNVAIDCARNAHRLGATDVKMFCLESRDTMPASNEEILEAEEENVGINPSWGPKEVTVNDKGEVTGIIFKKCLRTIDPETGKFSPVYDENETVEIKADKIVFAIGQAIEWGNLLEGSKVKFWHGNYPVADKFTYETDDPDIFVGGDVFTGPRFVIDAIAAGHEAAESLHRHVRPDASMTIGRDRRNFTPLNKDDLTYPSYDTAGRQEAGMDESIDYKMSYKDAHLDLTEEQVKTETSRCLGCGASYVDPHKCIGCGLCTTKCEFDAIHLVRDHPKCTDMRVAEKKVGGLMGYSAKRAFKILGHLGSDEAKELKKKRIAYKKAHSDKG
;
A
#
# COMPACT_ATOMS: atom_id res chain seq x y z
N MET A 1 6.25 0.16 -22.33
CA MET A 1 6.98 1.43 -22.44
C MET A 1 6.04 2.46 -23.04
N PRO A 2 5.96 3.67 -22.46
CA PRO A 2 5.13 4.73 -23.02
C PRO A 2 5.54 5.04 -24.47
N ASP A 3 4.60 5.53 -25.28
CA ASP A 3 4.81 5.82 -26.72
C ASP A 3 5.94 6.83 -26.99
N GLN A 4 6.28 7.67 -26.01
CA GLN A 4 7.41 8.60 -26.11
C GLN A 4 8.75 7.87 -26.24
N ASN A 5 8.97 6.77 -25.50
CA ASN A 5 10.22 6.00 -25.60
C ASN A 5 10.40 5.37 -26.98
N LYS A 6 9.31 4.89 -27.59
CA LYS A 6 9.34 4.35 -28.95
C LYS A 6 9.73 5.40 -29.98
N LYS A 7 9.22 6.63 -29.85
CA LYS A 7 9.56 7.75 -30.75
C LYS A 7 11.03 8.17 -30.66
N ILE A 8 11.59 8.22 -29.45
CA ILE A 8 13.00 8.60 -29.23
C ILE A 8 13.94 7.52 -29.79
N ILE A 9 13.66 6.26 -29.47
CA ILE A 9 14.47 5.14 -29.98
C ILE A 9 14.41 5.08 -31.51
N SER A 10 13.24 5.24 -32.12
CA SER A 10 13.05 5.20 -33.58
C SER A 10 13.80 6.30 -34.32
N LYS A 11 14.13 7.43 -33.68
CA LYS A 11 14.89 8.53 -34.28
C LYS A 11 16.31 8.11 -34.64
N TYR A 12 16.89 7.18 -33.92
CA TYR A 12 18.29 6.78 -34.07
C TYR A 12 18.49 5.32 -34.54
N GLN A 13 17.45 4.51 -34.47
CA GLN A 13 17.51 3.12 -34.91
C GLN A 13 17.86 3.01 -36.41
N GLY A 14 18.85 2.17 -36.71
CA GLY A 14 19.24 1.89 -38.07
C GLY A 14 20.08 2.98 -38.73
N ASP A 15 20.66 3.91 -37.95
CA ASP A 15 21.64 4.90 -38.49
C ASP A 15 22.79 4.17 -39.15
N LYS A 16 22.87 4.28 -40.48
CA LYS A 16 23.92 3.61 -41.28
C LYS A 16 25.32 4.23 -41.13
N ASN A 17 25.38 5.46 -40.65
CA ASN A 17 26.62 6.19 -40.44
C ASN A 17 26.64 6.85 -39.04
N PRO A 18 26.63 6.05 -37.96
CA PRO A 18 26.62 6.61 -36.61
C PRO A 18 27.92 7.39 -36.33
N ASP A 19 27.78 8.52 -35.64
CA ASP A 19 28.95 9.33 -35.25
C ASP A 19 29.82 8.57 -34.25
N LYS A 20 31.03 8.26 -34.67
CA LYS A 20 32.00 7.46 -33.90
C LYS A 20 32.41 8.09 -32.56
N ARG A 21 32.25 9.40 -32.39
CA ARG A 21 32.59 10.10 -31.14
C ARG A 21 31.68 9.66 -30.02
N TYR A 22 30.36 9.59 -30.26
CA TYR A 22 29.37 9.13 -29.27
C TYR A 22 29.48 7.62 -29.00
N LEU A 23 29.70 6.80 -30.04
CA LEU A 23 29.95 5.37 -29.88
C LEU A 23 31.16 5.10 -28.97
N LYS A 24 32.23 5.85 -29.17
CA LYS A 24 33.48 5.73 -28.40
C LYS A 24 33.25 6.18 -26.95
N LEU A 25 32.57 7.30 -26.74
CA LEU A 25 32.30 7.81 -25.40
C LEU A 25 31.32 6.90 -24.64
N GLY A 26 30.22 6.49 -25.28
CA GLY A 26 29.23 5.57 -24.68
C GLY A 26 29.86 4.27 -24.22
N ARG A 27 30.70 3.67 -25.07
CA ARG A 27 31.48 2.50 -24.70
C ARG A 27 32.41 2.78 -23.52
N LYS A 28 33.14 3.90 -23.54
CA LYS A 28 34.08 4.27 -22.47
C LYS A 28 33.42 4.33 -21.09
N ILE A 29 32.26 5.00 -20.97
CA ILE A 29 31.60 5.21 -19.69
C ILE A 29 30.86 3.96 -19.16
N THR A 30 30.52 3.01 -20.03
CA THR A 30 29.78 1.79 -19.69
C THR A 30 30.61 0.52 -19.65
N ASP A 31 31.81 0.52 -20.20
CA ASP A 31 32.65 -0.68 -20.43
C ASP A 31 32.99 -1.46 -19.14
N VAL A 32 33.10 -0.76 -18.00
CA VAL A 32 33.46 -1.39 -16.71
C VAL A 32 32.28 -2.14 -16.09
N VAL A 33 31.06 -1.75 -16.44
CA VAL A 33 29.82 -2.27 -15.82
C VAL A 33 29.05 -3.18 -16.79
N ALA A 34 29.21 -3.00 -18.09
CA ALA A 34 28.36 -3.62 -19.12
C ALA A 34 29.15 -4.13 -20.32
N HIS A 35 30.19 -4.89 -20.09
CA HIS A 35 31.04 -5.47 -21.17
C HIS A 35 30.18 -6.00 -22.34
N LYS A 36 29.89 -5.14 -23.30
CA LYS A 36 29.20 -5.55 -24.53
C LYS A 36 30.19 -6.26 -25.45
N ILE A 37 30.08 -7.58 -25.46
CA ILE A 37 30.75 -8.40 -26.48
C ILE A 37 30.13 -8.01 -27.83
N GLY A 38 30.86 -7.26 -28.68
CA GLY A 38 30.37 -6.79 -29.97
C GLY A 38 30.33 -5.26 -30.15
N GLY A 39 30.59 -4.51 -29.07
CA GLY A 39 30.67 -3.04 -29.14
C GLY A 39 29.31 -2.35 -29.00
N VAL A 40 29.28 -1.03 -29.14
CA VAL A 40 28.11 -0.17 -29.10
C VAL A 40 27.72 0.21 -30.52
N THR A 41 26.44 0.12 -30.83
CA THR A 41 25.84 0.48 -32.13
C THR A 41 24.90 1.67 -31.98
N SER A 42 24.35 2.18 -33.09
CA SER A 42 23.35 3.26 -33.08
C SER A 42 22.03 2.87 -32.42
N ASP A 43 21.78 1.57 -32.33
CA ASP A 43 20.55 1.04 -31.69
C ASP A 43 20.66 0.97 -30.15
N ASP A 44 21.88 1.18 -29.65
CA ASP A 44 22.15 1.08 -28.21
C ASP A 44 21.90 2.39 -27.48
N PRO A 45 21.42 2.30 -26.23
CA PRO A 45 21.13 3.47 -25.41
C PRO A 45 22.37 4.34 -25.17
N GLU A 46 23.58 3.76 -25.16
CA GLU A 46 24.83 4.46 -25.04
C GLU A 46 25.10 5.43 -26.20
N TYR A 47 24.51 5.21 -27.36
CA TYR A 47 24.61 6.12 -28.50
C TYR A 47 23.53 7.19 -28.48
N TRP A 48 22.26 6.78 -28.57
CA TRP A 48 21.17 7.73 -28.74
C TRP A 48 20.91 8.57 -27.48
N GLY A 49 21.20 8.05 -26.28
CA GLY A 49 21.08 8.80 -25.04
C GLY A 49 22.08 9.96 -24.93
N LEU A 50 23.34 9.74 -25.36
CA LEU A 50 24.34 10.80 -25.39
C LEU A 50 24.08 11.83 -26.49
N ARG A 51 23.52 11.41 -27.64
CA ARG A 51 23.22 12.30 -28.77
C ARG A 51 22.22 13.40 -28.43
N GLU A 52 21.36 13.18 -27.46
CA GLU A 52 20.33 14.16 -27.05
C GLU A 52 20.87 15.26 -26.12
N VAL A 53 22.04 15.06 -25.50
CA VAL A 53 22.54 15.99 -24.48
C VAL A 53 23.94 16.53 -24.73
N LEU A 54 24.75 15.85 -25.54
CA LEU A 54 26.13 16.26 -25.78
C LEU A 54 26.31 16.79 -27.22
N THR A 55 27.18 17.77 -27.37
CA THR A 55 27.67 18.18 -28.68
C THR A 55 28.85 17.30 -29.12
N PRO A 56 29.18 17.28 -30.43
CA PRO A 56 30.34 16.56 -30.93
C PRO A 56 31.65 16.98 -30.24
N GLU A 57 31.80 18.27 -29.97
CA GLU A 57 33.00 18.87 -29.34
C GLU A 57 33.14 18.34 -27.88
N MET A 58 32.06 18.27 -27.13
CA MET A 58 32.06 17.69 -25.79
C MET A 58 32.52 16.23 -25.79
N CYS A 59 32.07 15.47 -26.81
CA CYS A 59 32.50 14.09 -26.95
C CYS A 59 34.00 14.01 -27.30
N ASP A 60 34.54 14.92 -28.11
CA ASP A 60 35.97 14.94 -28.47
C ASP A 60 36.81 15.18 -27.22
N VAL A 61 36.49 16.19 -26.41
CA VAL A 61 37.20 16.48 -25.15
C VAL A 61 37.12 15.27 -24.19
N ALA A 62 35.91 14.73 -23.92
CA ALA A 62 35.74 13.59 -23.04
C ALA A 62 36.44 12.33 -23.55
N ASN A 63 36.52 12.14 -24.86
CA ASN A 63 37.22 11.00 -25.48
C ASN A 63 38.71 11.04 -25.32
N LYS A 64 39.33 12.21 -25.17
CA LYS A 64 40.75 12.37 -24.87
C LYS A 64 41.09 12.02 -23.42
N MET A 65 40.16 12.21 -22.47
CA MET A 65 40.35 11.90 -21.06
C MET A 65 40.28 10.39 -20.81
N LYS A 66 41.02 9.90 -19.82
CA LYS A 66 40.86 8.54 -19.28
C LYS A 66 39.72 8.50 -18.26
N LEU A 67 38.95 7.44 -18.26
CA LEU A 67 37.86 7.22 -17.29
C LEU A 67 38.39 7.33 -15.86
N ARG A 68 37.69 8.09 -15.02
CA ARG A 68 38.01 8.34 -13.59
C ARG A 68 39.36 8.92 -13.27
N LYS A 69 40.14 9.32 -14.26
CA LYS A 69 41.41 10.02 -14.04
C LYS A 69 41.14 11.53 -13.95
N HIS A 70 41.67 12.15 -12.92
CA HIS A 70 41.60 13.60 -12.73
C HIS A 70 42.61 14.34 -13.61
N TYR A 71 42.17 15.50 -14.10
CA TYR A 71 42.96 16.40 -14.93
C TYR A 71 42.76 17.84 -14.47
N THR A 72 43.81 18.61 -14.31
CA THR A 72 43.69 20.06 -14.10
C THR A 72 43.29 20.76 -15.41
N PHE A 73 42.87 22.02 -15.33
CA PHE A 73 42.54 22.82 -16.52
C PHE A 73 43.75 22.90 -17.50
N GLU A 74 44.97 23.13 -16.99
CA GLU A 74 46.17 23.24 -17.77
C GLU A 74 46.49 21.94 -18.53
N GLN A 75 46.27 20.79 -17.89
CA GLN A 75 46.46 19.50 -18.54
C GLN A 75 45.42 19.29 -19.66
N LEU A 76 44.17 19.70 -19.44
CA LEU A 76 43.14 19.61 -20.48
C LEU A 76 43.40 20.58 -21.64
N LEU A 77 43.86 21.78 -21.36
CA LEU A 77 44.25 22.76 -22.40
C LEU A 77 45.41 22.24 -23.26
N ALA A 78 46.41 21.63 -22.64
CA ALA A 78 47.51 20.99 -23.33
C ALA A 78 47.08 19.79 -24.23
N MET A 79 46.00 19.12 -23.87
CA MET A 79 45.42 17.99 -24.63
C MET A 79 44.47 18.45 -25.76
N ASN A 80 43.96 19.69 -25.69
CA ASN A 80 42.94 20.25 -26.59
C ASN A 80 43.41 21.56 -27.19
N LYS A 81 44.54 21.50 -27.92
CA LYS A 81 45.25 22.66 -28.51
C LYS A 81 44.44 23.40 -29.58
N GLU A 82 43.36 22.85 -30.03
CA GLU A 82 42.39 23.43 -30.95
C GLU A 82 41.49 24.50 -30.33
N TYR A 83 41.48 24.62 -28.98
CA TYR A 83 40.67 25.59 -28.26
C TYR A 83 41.55 26.67 -27.62
N GLU A 84 41.05 27.92 -27.63
CA GLU A 84 41.55 28.94 -26.76
C GLU A 84 41.12 28.66 -25.30
N ALA A 85 41.92 29.19 -24.33
CA ALA A 85 41.68 28.90 -22.90
C ALA A 85 40.26 29.24 -22.44
N ILE A 86 39.72 30.37 -22.90
CA ILE A 86 38.37 30.83 -22.54
C ILE A 86 37.30 29.91 -23.09
N ASP A 87 37.44 29.44 -24.32
CA ASP A 87 36.46 28.59 -24.99
C ASP A 87 36.45 27.18 -24.39
N LEU A 88 37.64 26.65 -24.10
CA LEU A 88 37.75 25.36 -23.41
C LEU A 88 37.11 25.43 -22.00
N GLN A 89 37.36 26.53 -21.23
CA GLN A 89 36.76 26.66 -19.89
C GLN A 89 35.25 26.67 -19.95
N LYS A 90 34.65 27.43 -20.89
CA LYS A 90 33.18 27.43 -21.09
C LYS A 90 32.65 26.03 -21.42
N LEU A 91 33.37 25.31 -22.30
CA LEU A 91 32.97 23.95 -22.68
C LEU A 91 33.03 22.98 -21.49
N LEU A 92 34.09 23.08 -20.66
CA LEU A 92 34.22 22.25 -19.45
C LEU A 92 33.16 22.60 -18.41
N ASP A 93 32.81 23.87 -18.25
CA ASP A 93 31.74 24.29 -17.32
C ASP A 93 30.39 23.76 -17.81
N GLU A 94 30.10 23.81 -19.12
CA GLU A 94 28.86 23.24 -19.69
C GLU A 94 28.85 21.71 -19.57
N MET A 95 29.96 21.02 -19.84
CA MET A 95 30.07 19.57 -19.65
C MET A 95 29.89 19.17 -18.21
N SER A 96 30.35 19.97 -17.26
CA SER A 96 30.14 19.76 -15.83
C SER A 96 28.69 20.05 -15.44
N TYR A 97 28.09 21.11 -15.99
CA TYR A 97 26.69 21.43 -15.78
C TYR A 97 25.78 20.35 -16.36
N ILE A 98 26.11 19.73 -17.49
CA ILE A 98 25.37 18.57 -18.05
C ILE A 98 25.57 17.33 -17.17
N GLY A 99 26.78 17.07 -16.69
CA GLY A 99 27.12 15.91 -15.84
C GLY A 99 27.91 14.81 -16.54
N ILE A 100 28.44 15.06 -17.76
CA ILE A 100 29.40 14.17 -18.39
C ILE A 100 30.81 14.30 -17.79
N LEU A 101 31.10 15.44 -17.19
CA LEU A 101 32.25 15.67 -16.32
C LEU A 101 31.76 15.93 -14.89
N GLU A 102 32.48 15.41 -13.92
CA GLU A 102 32.48 15.86 -12.56
C GLU A 102 33.83 16.44 -12.20
N TYR A 103 33.88 17.22 -11.13
CA TYR A 103 35.14 17.77 -10.64
C TYR A 103 35.22 17.69 -9.13
N ASP A 104 36.43 17.65 -8.61
CA ASP A 104 36.78 17.82 -7.22
C ASP A 104 37.82 18.94 -7.05
N TYR A 105 38.15 19.22 -5.81
CA TYR A 105 39.15 20.19 -5.42
C TYR A 105 40.41 19.56 -4.80
N GLY A 106 40.56 18.24 -4.99
CA GLY A 106 41.73 17.50 -4.52
C GLY A 106 41.56 16.98 -3.10
N ASP A 107 42.64 16.49 -2.49
CA ASP A 107 42.66 15.90 -1.18
C ASP A 107 42.45 16.93 -0.03
N ASN A 108 41.87 18.09 -0.35
CA ASN A 108 41.65 19.18 0.61
C ASN A 108 40.58 18.90 1.64
N TYR A 109 39.86 17.76 1.51
CA TYR A 109 38.88 17.29 2.48
C TYR A 109 39.43 16.26 3.48
N ASP A 110 40.73 16.14 3.64
CA ASP A 110 41.30 15.43 4.76
C ASP A 110 41.05 16.23 6.05
N HIS A 111 39.95 15.87 6.71
CA HIS A 111 39.61 15.88 8.13
C HIS A 111 40.00 17.08 9.01
N ASN A 112 40.74 18.08 8.53
CA ASN A 112 41.14 19.26 9.28
C ASN A 112 40.64 20.51 8.58
N HIS A 113 39.73 21.24 9.21
CA HIS A 113 39.19 22.52 8.82
C HIS A 113 40.24 23.63 8.55
N GLU A 114 41.54 23.32 8.68
CA GLU A 114 42.65 24.22 8.48
C GLU A 114 43.04 24.51 7.03
N LEU A 115 42.40 23.83 6.05
CA LEU A 115 42.74 23.99 4.62
C LEU A 115 41.95 25.08 3.88
N LYS A 116 41.22 25.96 4.58
CA LYS A 116 40.47 27.08 4.02
C LYS A 116 41.28 28.05 3.16
N ASP A 117 42.60 28.05 3.26
CA ASP A 117 43.50 29.01 2.63
C ASP A 117 44.22 28.49 1.35
N ARG A 118 43.87 27.26 0.88
CA ARG A 118 44.41 26.76 -0.39
C ARG A 118 43.54 27.18 -1.54
N PRO A 119 44.11 27.57 -2.72
CA PRO A 119 43.32 27.87 -3.92
C PRO A 119 42.53 26.63 -4.33
N ARG A 120 41.23 26.80 -4.49
CA ARG A 120 40.33 25.75 -4.96
C ARG A 120 40.53 25.52 -6.45
N ILE A 121 41.42 24.56 -6.82
CA ILE A 121 41.73 24.22 -8.19
C ILE A 121 40.89 23.02 -8.60
N ARG A 122 39.98 23.23 -9.54
CA ARG A 122 39.15 22.15 -10.07
C ARG A 122 39.98 21.11 -10.80
N ARG A 123 39.71 19.83 -10.49
CA ARG A 123 40.24 18.69 -11.20
C ARG A 123 39.08 17.92 -11.85
N TYR A 124 39.01 17.94 -13.17
CA TYR A 124 37.94 17.37 -13.94
C TYR A 124 38.20 15.89 -14.21
N ARG A 125 37.13 15.08 -14.16
CA ARG A 125 37.15 13.67 -14.57
C ARG A 125 35.88 13.25 -15.31
N VAL A 126 35.98 12.26 -16.18
CA VAL A 126 34.84 11.53 -16.75
C VAL A 126 34.49 10.42 -15.76
N PRO A 127 33.31 10.44 -15.13
CA PRO A 127 32.89 9.40 -14.21
C PRO A 127 32.43 8.14 -14.93
N PHE A 128 32.14 7.07 -14.19
CA PHE A 128 31.34 5.99 -14.72
C PHE A 128 29.95 6.47 -15.11
N TYR A 129 29.23 5.66 -15.91
CA TYR A 129 27.85 5.97 -16.18
C TYR A 129 26.98 5.78 -14.93
N VAL A 130 27.10 4.65 -14.21
CA VAL A 130 26.37 4.35 -12.94
C VAL A 130 27.36 3.73 -11.93
N PRO A 131 27.46 4.26 -10.70
CA PRO A 131 27.03 5.59 -10.27
C PRO A 131 27.91 6.69 -10.89
N GLY A 132 27.31 7.78 -11.34
CA GLY A 132 28.00 8.92 -11.93
C GLY A 132 27.19 9.68 -12.96
N SER A 133 27.57 9.69 -14.27
CA SER A 133 26.91 10.52 -15.28
C SER A 133 25.41 10.29 -15.38
N ALA A 134 24.89 9.07 -15.16
CA ALA A 134 23.47 8.79 -15.22
C ALA A 134 22.69 9.57 -14.17
N GLU A 135 23.18 9.55 -12.94
CA GLU A 135 22.60 10.31 -11.84
C GLU A 135 22.70 11.81 -12.11
N LEU A 136 23.84 12.28 -12.57
CA LEU A 136 24.08 13.69 -12.87
C LEU A 136 23.22 14.19 -14.03
N PHE A 137 23.01 13.40 -15.07
CA PHE A 137 22.10 13.74 -16.17
C PHE A 137 20.66 13.86 -15.69
N ASN A 138 20.23 13.00 -14.78
CA ASN A 138 18.85 12.88 -14.33
C ASN A 138 18.55 13.63 -13.02
N SER A 139 19.50 14.35 -12.44
CA SER A 139 19.31 15.18 -11.24
C SER A 139 18.86 16.62 -11.53
N SER A 140 18.25 16.88 -12.70
CA SER A 140 17.65 18.16 -13.06
C SER A 140 16.32 17.91 -13.76
N VAL A 141 15.22 18.18 -13.07
CA VAL A 141 13.84 17.93 -13.57
C VAL A 141 13.60 18.66 -14.90
N ASP A 142 13.96 19.93 -15.00
CA ASP A 142 13.78 20.73 -16.21
C ASP A 142 14.53 20.18 -17.42
N ARG A 143 15.72 19.65 -17.19
CA ARG A 143 16.54 19.08 -18.28
C ARG A 143 15.95 17.80 -18.80
N ILE A 144 15.58 16.87 -17.90
CA ILE A 144 15.00 15.60 -18.32
C ILE A 144 13.60 15.77 -18.92
N ALA A 145 12.84 16.78 -18.50
CA ALA A 145 11.58 17.12 -19.14
C ALA A 145 11.78 17.60 -20.58
N LYS A 146 12.85 18.38 -20.85
CA LYS A 146 13.22 18.81 -22.20
C LYS A 146 13.83 17.69 -23.05
N ASN A 147 14.57 16.77 -22.42
CA ASN A 147 15.30 15.68 -23.07
C ASN A 147 14.96 14.30 -22.44
N PRO A 148 13.75 13.76 -22.62
CA PRO A 148 13.34 12.50 -22.01
C PRO A 148 14.18 11.28 -22.41
N ALA A 149 14.96 11.39 -23.51
CA ALA A 149 15.92 10.37 -23.95
C ALA A 149 16.94 10.01 -22.86
N VAL A 150 17.29 10.98 -22.00
CA VAL A 150 18.24 10.78 -20.90
C VAL A 150 17.66 9.84 -19.84
N ALA A 151 16.40 10.03 -19.49
CA ALA A 151 15.68 9.14 -18.59
C ALA A 151 15.52 7.74 -19.21
N SER A 152 15.19 7.66 -20.50
CA SER A 152 15.11 6.41 -21.24
C SER A 152 16.46 5.69 -21.30
N PHE A 153 17.56 6.42 -21.46
CA PHE A 153 18.92 5.85 -21.43
C PHE A 153 19.20 5.23 -20.05
N PHE A 154 18.90 5.93 -18.97
CA PHE A 154 19.08 5.42 -17.61
C PHE A 154 18.24 4.15 -17.37
N GLU A 155 16.99 4.15 -17.81
CA GLU A 155 16.08 2.99 -17.70
C GLU A 155 16.59 1.79 -18.52
N ARG A 156 17.00 2.03 -19.77
CA ARG A 156 17.53 0.97 -20.64
C ARG A 156 18.80 0.34 -20.09
N MET A 157 19.65 1.14 -19.45
CA MET A 157 20.84 0.64 -18.76
C MET A 157 20.50 -0.27 -17.58
N THR A 158 19.36 -0.05 -16.93
CA THR A 158 18.85 -0.97 -15.90
C THR A 158 18.46 -2.31 -16.51
N PHE A 159 17.75 -2.33 -17.61
CA PHE A 159 17.25 -3.58 -18.22
C PHE A 159 18.31 -4.38 -18.96
N VAL A 160 19.19 -3.72 -19.71
CA VAL A 160 20.11 -4.42 -20.60
C VAL A 160 21.39 -4.91 -19.88
N PRO A 161 22.19 -4.03 -19.23
CA PRO A 161 23.43 -4.50 -18.60
C PRO A 161 23.19 -5.09 -17.20
N LEU A 162 22.32 -4.51 -16.38
CA LEU A 162 22.15 -4.97 -15.02
C LEU A 162 21.50 -6.35 -14.93
N ALA A 163 20.65 -6.75 -15.89
CA ALA A 163 20.15 -8.12 -15.98
C ALA A 163 21.28 -9.16 -16.08
N GLY A 164 22.35 -8.83 -16.80
CA GLY A 164 23.55 -9.67 -16.86
C GLY A 164 24.42 -9.59 -15.61
N ILE A 165 24.66 -8.37 -15.13
CA ILE A 165 25.56 -8.10 -13.98
C ILE A 165 25.00 -8.73 -12.71
N THR A 166 23.69 -8.69 -12.47
CA THR A 166 23.05 -9.33 -11.30
C THR A 166 23.33 -10.83 -11.24
N GLN A 167 23.60 -11.46 -12.37
CA GLN A 167 24.01 -12.86 -12.46
C GLN A 167 25.47 -13.10 -12.03
N MET A 168 26.29 -12.05 -11.97
CA MET A 168 27.73 -12.13 -11.71
C MET A 168 28.08 -11.73 -10.27
N VAL A 169 27.16 -11.16 -9.51
CA VAL A 169 27.40 -10.75 -8.12
C VAL A 169 27.25 -11.93 -7.18
N PRO A 170 28.27 -12.23 -6.37
CA PRO A 170 28.15 -13.29 -5.37
C PRO A 170 27.16 -12.89 -4.29
N PRO A 171 26.30 -13.80 -3.82
CA PRO A 171 25.45 -13.56 -2.66
C PRO A 171 26.29 -13.18 -1.43
N GLY A 172 25.92 -12.07 -0.75
CA GLY A 172 26.68 -11.60 0.41
C GLY A 172 28.00 -10.90 0.08
N GLY A 173 28.21 -10.49 -1.17
CA GLY A 173 29.36 -9.68 -1.58
C GLY A 173 29.21 -8.19 -1.25
N ASP A 174 30.32 -7.44 -1.40
CA ASP A 174 30.48 -6.02 -1.04
C ASP A 174 29.76 -5.03 -1.97
N GLY A 175 28.86 -5.49 -2.85
CA GLY A 175 28.17 -4.66 -3.83
C GLY A 175 29.04 -4.20 -4.99
N ILE A 176 28.44 -3.63 -6.02
CA ILE A 176 29.19 -3.15 -7.21
C ILE A 176 29.48 -1.66 -7.10
N GLY A 177 28.48 -0.83 -6.98
CA GLY A 177 28.59 0.64 -6.94
C GLY A 177 28.22 1.27 -5.62
N MET A 178 27.29 0.61 -4.95
CA MET A 178 26.71 1.04 -3.69
C MET A 178 26.63 -0.14 -2.72
N HIS A 179 26.56 0.13 -1.42
CA HIS A 179 26.11 -0.85 -0.47
C HIS A 179 25.10 -0.27 0.54
N VAL A 180 24.21 -1.13 1.05
CA VAL A 180 23.23 -0.75 2.05
C VAL A 180 23.93 -0.49 3.38
N ILE A 181 23.60 0.62 4.01
CA ILE A 181 23.92 0.90 5.41
C ILE A 181 22.65 0.71 6.26
N PRO A 182 22.69 -0.06 7.35
CA PRO A 182 21.50 -0.30 8.14
C PRO A 182 21.03 0.96 8.86
N VAL A 183 19.75 1.01 9.21
CA VAL A 183 19.23 2.01 10.15
C VAL A 183 19.99 1.89 11.47
N GLU A 184 20.59 2.97 11.93
CA GLU A 184 21.55 2.93 13.06
C GLU A 184 20.92 2.39 14.34
N LYS A 185 19.69 2.79 14.66
CA LYS A 185 18.95 2.28 15.84
C LYS A 185 18.56 0.79 15.75
N ALA A 186 18.71 0.16 14.58
CA ALA A 186 18.47 -1.26 14.38
C ALA A 186 19.70 -2.12 14.71
N ILE A 187 20.87 -1.51 14.88
CA ILE A 187 22.10 -2.18 15.26
C ILE A 187 22.10 -2.32 16.79
N ASP A 188 22.10 -3.57 17.26
CA ASP A 188 22.18 -3.84 18.70
C ASP A 188 23.54 -3.35 19.22
N ALA A 189 23.55 -2.64 20.34
CA ALA A 189 24.76 -2.19 21.04
C ALA A 189 25.70 -3.34 21.43
N LYS A 190 25.21 -4.59 21.46
CA LYS A 190 26.00 -5.80 21.71
C LYS A 190 26.58 -6.39 20.43
N SER A 191 26.21 -5.92 19.24
CA SER A 191 26.76 -6.41 17.98
C SER A 191 28.14 -5.81 17.72
N GLU A 192 29.05 -6.62 17.16
CA GLU A 192 30.36 -6.15 16.67
C GLU A 192 30.18 -5.30 15.40
N SER A 193 29.67 -4.07 15.54
CA SER A 193 29.59 -3.11 14.44
C SER A 193 30.91 -2.37 14.24
N VAL A 194 31.12 -1.81 13.06
CA VAL A 194 32.24 -0.93 12.74
C VAL A 194 31.71 0.45 12.37
N ASP A 195 32.51 1.51 12.59
CA ASP A 195 32.10 2.90 12.35
C ASP A 195 31.50 3.13 10.95
N LEU A 196 32.04 2.44 9.93
CA LEU A 196 31.57 2.55 8.55
C LEU A 196 30.12 2.07 8.35
N GLU A 197 29.56 1.33 9.28
CA GLU A 197 28.17 0.85 9.27
C GLU A 197 27.19 1.84 9.93
N HIS A 198 27.69 2.98 10.43
CA HIS A 198 26.91 4.03 11.08
C HIS A 198 26.79 5.27 10.20
N VAL A 199 25.57 5.70 9.92
CA VAL A 199 25.33 6.91 9.12
C VAL A 199 25.87 8.14 9.82
N SER A 200 25.75 8.20 11.13
CA SER A 200 26.25 9.31 11.96
C SER A 200 27.76 9.53 11.82
N TYR A 201 28.55 8.46 11.65
CA TYR A 201 29.98 8.53 11.38
C TYR A 201 30.27 9.33 10.09
N TRP A 202 29.56 9.01 9.01
CA TRP A 202 29.75 9.68 7.73
C TRP A 202 29.33 11.14 7.75
N LEU A 203 28.20 11.46 8.38
CA LEU A 203 27.75 12.84 8.52
C LEU A 203 28.70 13.67 9.40
N GLN A 204 29.27 13.08 10.45
CA GLN A 204 30.27 13.73 11.27
C GLN A 204 31.57 13.99 10.49
N LYS A 205 31.99 13.01 9.73
CA LYS A 205 33.21 13.09 8.90
C LYS A 205 33.17 14.20 7.87
N TYR A 206 32.02 14.45 7.25
CA TYR A 206 31.84 15.47 6.21
C TYR A 206 31.05 16.70 6.70
N GLU A 207 31.01 16.93 8.02
CA GLU A 207 30.32 18.09 8.59
C GLU A 207 30.81 19.40 7.97
N GLY A 208 29.89 20.28 7.56
CA GLY A 208 30.18 21.51 6.83
C GLY A 208 30.21 21.38 5.31
N HIS A 209 30.25 20.17 4.75
CA HIS A 209 30.22 19.88 3.32
C HIS A 209 29.15 18.82 3.00
N ILE A 210 27.91 19.13 3.33
CA ILE A 210 26.73 18.28 3.13
C ILE A 210 25.74 19.06 2.30
N SER A 211 25.22 18.45 1.25
CA SER A 211 24.12 18.99 0.45
C SER A 211 22.99 17.98 0.31
N ALA A 212 21.80 18.45 0.03
CA ALA A 212 20.67 17.63 -0.36
C ALA A 212 20.19 18.03 -1.76
N GLY A 213 19.79 17.04 -2.56
CA GLY A 213 19.45 17.30 -3.95
C GLY A 213 18.47 16.28 -4.53
N ILE A 214 18.22 16.46 -5.81
CA ILE A 214 17.23 15.68 -6.58
C ILE A 214 17.65 14.22 -6.69
N CYS A 215 16.75 13.31 -6.32
CA CYS A 215 16.90 11.89 -6.56
C CYS A 215 16.71 11.56 -8.04
N SER A 216 17.79 11.26 -8.76
CA SER A 216 17.80 10.96 -10.18
C SER A 216 16.90 9.78 -10.57
N CYS A 217 16.84 8.74 -9.72
CA CYS A 217 15.96 7.59 -9.94
C CYS A 217 14.48 7.97 -9.89
N ARG A 218 14.04 8.80 -8.92
CA ARG A 218 12.65 9.27 -8.82
C ARG A 218 12.30 10.17 -10.01
N ALA A 219 13.15 11.14 -10.31
CA ALA A 219 12.93 12.11 -11.38
C ALA A 219 12.88 11.45 -12.77
N SER A 220 13.82 10.55 -13.08
CA SER A 220 13.82 9.83 -14.36
C SER A 220 12.59 8.93 -14.56
N ARG A 221 12.17 8.24 -13.50
CA ARG A 221 10.99 7.36 -13.57
C ARG A 221 9.70 8.16 -13.73
N ALA A 222 9.59 9.33 -13.08
CA ALA A 222 8.43 10.21 -13.24
C ALA A 222 8.28 10.67 -14.70
N VAL A 223 9.35 11.15 -15.33
CA VAL A 223 9.32 11.59 -16.75
C VAL A 223 8.92 10.46 -17.71
N LEU A 224 9.15 9.20 -17.32
CA LEU A 224 8.74 8.04 -18.08
C LEU A 224 7.28 7.59 -17.79
N GLY A 225 6.56 8.27 -16.89
CA GLY A 225 5.21 7.93 -16.48
C GLY A 225 5.14 6.71 -15.54
N ASP A 226 6.25 6.35 -14.93
CA ASP A 226 6.41 5.20 -14.04
C ASP A 226 6.95 5.64 -12.67
N GLY A 227 6.68 6.88 -12.27
CA GLY A 227 7.14 7.47 -11.03
C GLY A 227 6.51 6.87 -9.78
N CYS A 228 6.94 7.37 -8.65
CA CYS A 228 6.36 7.10 -7.35
C CYS A 228 5.70 8.37 -6.77
N THR A 229 5.11 8.22 -5.61
CA THR A 229 4.41 9.31 -4.92
C THR A 229 5.32 10.23 -4.14
N ASP A 230 6.61 9.85 -3.99
CA ASP A 230 7.59 10.63 -3.23
C ASP A 230 7.95 11.95 -3.94
N ASP A 231 8.41 12.92 -3.19
CA ASP A 231 9.06 14.09 -3.76
C ASP A 231 10.36 13.69 -4.48
N PHE A 232 10.85 14.52 -5.40
CA PHE A 232 12.11 14.25 -6.11
C PHE A 232 13.33 14.77 -5.34
N ASP A 233 13.17 15.88 -4.65
CA ASP A 233 14.20 16.65 -3.96
C ASP A 233 14.54 16.07 -2.60
N ASP A 234 15.73 16.40 -2.14
CA ASP A 234 16.29 16.17 -0.81
C ASP A 234 16.47 14.72 -0.34
N TRP A 235 16.13 13.73 -1.16
CA TRP A 235 16.34 12.33 -0.81
C TRP A 235 17.76 11.82 -1.09
N CYS A 236 18.56 12.53 -1.89
CA CYS A 236 19.97 12.25 -2.10
C CYS A 236 20.82 13.26 -1.32
N ILE A 237 21.70 12.77 -0.45
CA ILE A 237 22.58 13.57 0.38
C ILE A 237 24.00 13.41 -0.16
N GLN A 238 24.58 14.49 -0.71
CA GLN A 238 25.94 14.50 -1.22
C GLN A 238 26.91 14.98 -0.15
N LEU A 239 28.13 14.48 -0.20
CA LEU A 239 29.15 14.69 0.82
C LEU A 239 30.47 15.14 0.20
N GLY A 240 31.16 16.02 0.90
CA GLY A 240 32.49 16.52 0.51
C GLY A 240 32.48 17.25 -0.85
N ASP A 241 33.45 16.97 -1.71
CA ASP A 241 33.57 17.56 -3.04
C ASP A 241 32.30 17.40 -3.93
N MET A 242 31.58 16.29 -3.75
CA MET A 242 30.35 16.07 -4.48
C MET A 242 29.24 17.02 -4.02
N ALA A 243 29.19 17.37 -2.72
CA ALA A 243 28.26 18.39 -2.24
C ALA A 243 28.55 19.75 -2.91
N ASP A 244 29.82 20.16 -2.97
CA ASP A 244 30.19 21.41 -3.61
C ASP A 244 29.89 21.40 -5.11
N TYR A 245 30.22 20.29 -5.80
CA TYR A 245 29.96 20.15 -7.22
C TYR A 245 28.45 20.22 -7.55
N THR A 246 27.61 19.54 -6.76
CA THR A 246 26.17 19.51 -7.02
C THR A 246 25.49 20.84 -6.71
N VAL A 247 25.96 21.57 -5.70
CA VAL A 247 25.49 22.92 -5.38
C VAL A 247 25.93 23.93 -6.45
N GLU A 248 27.22 23.94 -6.82
CA GLU A 248 27.75 24.83 -7.86
C GLU A 248 27.11 24.61 -9.23
N THR A 249 26.65 23.38 -9.52
CA THR A 249 25.95 23.04 -10.78
C THR A 249 24.41 23.09 -10.66
N GLY A 250 23.87 23.62 -9.56
CA GLY A 250 22.44 23.87 -9.37
C GLY A 250 21.56 22.63 -9.23
N ARG A 251 22.12 21.49 -8.76
CA ARG A 251 21.41 20.22 -8.53
C ARG A 251 21.01 20.01 -7.10
N ALA A 252 21.65 20.69 -6.16
CA ALA A 252 21.49 20.53 -4.73
C ALA A 252 21.65 21.87 -4.02
N HIS A 253 21.38 21.89 -2.72
CA HIS A 253 21.61 23.00 -1.83
C HIS A 253 22.32 22.51 -0.56
N TYR A 254 23.13 23.35 0.07
CA TYR A 254 23.78 23.00 1.32
C TYR A 254 22.78 22.83 2.44
N ILE A 255 22.99 21.81 3.26
CA ILE A 255 22.21 21.53 4.46
C ILE A 255 23.12 21.32 5.66
N THR A 256 22.56 21.47 6.87
CA THR A 256 23.27 21.13 8.11
C THR A 256 23.23 19.62 8.37
N LYS A 257 24.12 19.15 9.25
CA LYS A 257 24.09 17.77 9.72
C LYS A 257 22.75 17.40 10.36
N GLU A 258 22.16 18.31 11.14
CA GLU A 258 20.85 18.12 11.77
C GLU A 258 19.76 17.90 10.72
N ARG A 259 19.76 18.71 9.64
CA ARG A 259 18.81 18.53 8.55
C ARG A 259 19.02 17.21 7.82
N ALA A 260 20.26 16.80 7.62
CA ALA A 260 20.56 15.49 7.03
C ALA A 260 19.99 14.34 7.91
N LEU A 261 20.16 14.43 9.23
CA LEU A 261 19.58 13.47 10.18
C LEU A 261 18.04 13.47 10.16
N GLU A 262 17.40 14.62 9.98
CA GLU A 262 15.93 14.69 9.81
C GLU A 262 15.49 13.98 8.54
N ILE A 263 16.16 14.21 7.40
CA ILE A 263 15.87 13.53 6.13
C ILE A 263 16.01 12.01 6.28
N LEU A 264 17.07 11.55 6.96
CA LEU A 264 17.27 10.13 7.21
C LEU A 264 16.16 9.53 8.08
N LYS A 265 15.73 10.22 9.14
CA LYS A 265 14.61 9.79 9.99
C LYS A 265 13.29 9.72 9.21
N LEU A 266 13.04 10.69 8.31
CA LEU A 266 11.88 10.66 7.43
C LEU A 266 11.96 9.49 6.45
N ALA A 267 13.13 9.23 5.90
CA ALA A 267 13.36 8.09 5.01
C ALA A 267 13.09 6.75 5.71
N GLU A 268 13.57 6.57 6.95
CA GLU A 268 13.29 5.40 7.78
C GLU A 268 11.78 5.24 8.04
N LYS A 269 11.10 6.34 8.36
CA LYS A 269 9.66 6.36 8.61
C LYS A 269 8.87 5.90 7.39
N ASN A 270 9.33 6.29 6.20
CA ASN A 270 8.73 5.97 4.90
C ASN A 270 9.20 4.62 4.30
N GLY A 271 10.04 3.86 4.99
CA GLY A 271 10.53 2.57 4.52
C GLY A 271 11.59 2.65 3.42
N TYR A 272 12.33 3.77 3.34
CA TYR A 272 13.42 3.93 2.38
C TYR A 272 14.73 3.39 2.91
N VAL A 273 15.52 2.83 2.02
CA VAL A 273 16.79 2.16 2.32
C VAL A 273 17.93 3.15 2.17
N HIS A 274 18.76 3.25 3.19
CA HIS A 274 20.02 4.00 3.10
C HIS A 274 21.06 3.20 2.32
N GLN A 275 21.64 3.82 1.31
CA GLN A 275 22.79 3.29 0.57
C GLN A 275 23.90 4.32 0.56
N ILE A 276 25.15 3.86 0.67
CA ILE A 276 26.32 4.69 0.49
C ILE A 276 27.11 4.24 -0.75
N THR A 277 27.82 5.18 -1.37
CA THR A 277 28.68 4.85 -2.49
C THR A 277 29.87 3.99 -2.05
N ASN A 278 30.25 3.03 -2.89
CA ASN A 278 31.33 2.08 -2.59
C ASN A 278 32.20 1.82 -3.84
N ILE A 279 32.83 2.87 -4.37
CA ILE A 279 33.69 2.80 -5.56
C ILE A 279 35.02 3.54 -5.43
N ASP A 280 35.19 4.37 -4.41
CA ASP A 280 36.38 5.23 -4.25
C ASP A 280 37.40 4.69 -3.23
N GLY A 281 37.17 3.49 -2.68
CA GLY A 281 38.06 2.81 -1.75
C GLY A 281 37.66 3.00 -0.28
N GLU A 282 38.57 2.63 0.61
CA GLU A 282 38.33 2.65 2.04
C GLU A 282 38.10 4.07 2.56
N ASN A 283 37.16 4.21 3.48
CA ASN A 283 36.87 5.46 4.18
C ASN A 283 36.47 6.66 3.29
N LYS A 284 36.02 6.42 2.06
CA LYS A 284 35.56 7.49 1.16
C LYS A 284 34.21 7.18 0.54
N ILE A 285 33.25 8.07 0.78
CA ILE A 285 31.93 8.09 0.12
C ILE A 285 31.67 9.50 -0.39
N PHE A 286 30.79 9.62 -1.38
CA PHE A 286 30.37 10.91 -1.90
C PHE A 286 28.86 11.11 -1.88
N ASP A 287 28.09 10.06 -1.56
CA ASP A 287 26.62 10.13 -1.55
C ASP A 287 26.02 9.15 -0.53
N ILE A 288 24.95 9.60 0.14
CA ILE A 288 24.03 8.79 0.93
C ILE A 288 22.65 8.90 0.29
N CYS A 289 22.24 7.83 -0.37
CA CYS A 289 20.93 7.74 -1.00
C CYS A 289 19.86 7.23 -0.04
N ASN A 290 18.65 7.80 -0.10
CA ASN A 290 17.46 7.34 0.61
C ASN A 290 16.50 6.67 -0.40
N CYS A 291 16.70 5.38 -0.63
CA CYS A 291 16.19 4.67 -1.80
C CYS A 291 14.81 4.05 -1.58
N ASN A 292 13.82 4.45 -2.38
CA ASN A 292 12.65 3.64 -2.61
C ASN A 292 13.04 2.45 -3.50
N VAL A 293 13.04 1.23 -2.95
CA VAL A 293 13.49 0.01 -3.64
C VAL A 293 12.71 -0.27 -4.93
N LYS A 294 11.44 0.14 -4.99
CA LYS A 294 10.57 -0.06 -6.16
C LYS A 294 10.92 0.86 -7.33
N ILE A 295 11.66 1.94 -7.07
CA ILE A 295 12.04 2.98 -8.03
C ILE A 295 13.54 2.96 -8.31
N CYS A 296 14.37 2.72 -7.30
CA CYS A 296 15.83 2.77 -7.37
C CYS A 296 16.39 1.84 -8.45
N ASN A 297 17.15 2.37 -9.38
CA ASN A 297 17.73 1.60 -10.50
C ASN A 297 18.73 0.53 -10.05
N ALA A 298 19.32 0.64 -8.87
CA ALA A 298 20.17 -0.40 -8.30
C ALA A 298 19.36 -1.48 -7.57
N LEU A 299 18.47 -1.09 -6.64
CA LEU A 299 17.82 -2.07 -5.76
C LEU A 299 16.63 -2.80 -6.41
N ARG A 300 15.87 -2.18 -7.32
CA ARG A 300 14.75 -2.85 -7.97
C ARG A 300 15.15 -3.99 -8.91
N THR A 301 16.43 -4.09 -9.28
CA THR A 301 16.93 -5.14 -10.18
C THR A 301 16.65 -6.55 -9.66
N SER A 302 16.77 -6.78 -8.36
CA SER A 302 16.41 -8.06 -7.75
C SER A 302 14.91 -8.37 -7.90
N LEU A 303 14.05 -7.34 -7.82
CA LEU A 303 12.61 -7.47 -8.01
C LEU A 303 12.23 -7.69 -9.48
N LEU A 304 12.99 -7.12 -10.43
CA LEU A 304 12.76 -7.26 -11.87
C LEU A 304 13.24 -8.60 -12.41
N PHE A 305 14.41 -9.05 -11.96
CA PHE A 305 15.11 -10.19 -12.58
C PHE A 305 15.09 -11.45 -11.72
N ASN A 306 14.50 -11.40 -10.55
CA ASN A 306 14.55 -12.47 -9.55
C ASN A 306 15.98 -12.96 -9.31
N THR A 307 16.83 -12.02 -8.93
CA THR A 307 18.27 -12.21 -8.67
C THR A 307 18.60 -11.73 -7.27
N PRO A 308 19.73 -12.10 -6.69
CA PRO A 308 20.23 -11.45 -5.48
C PRO A 308 20.39 -9.95 -5.66
N TYR A 309 20.27 -9.20 -4.57
CA TYR A 309 20.47 -7.77 -4.61
C TYR A 309 21.93 -7.41 -4.91
N LEU A 310 22.11 -6.38 -5.75
CA LEU A 310 23.43 -5.80 -6.05
C LEU A 310 24.05 -5.12 -4.84
N SER A 311 23.24 -4.73 -3.86
CA SER A 311 23.64 -3.98 -2.69
C SER A 311 22.98 -4.56 -1.45
N ARG A 312 23.76 -4.81 -0.40
CA ARG A 312 23.29 -5.24 0.92
C ARG A 312 24.23 -4.74 2.01
N SER A 313 23.83 -4.83 3.25
CA SER A 313 24.69 -4.59 4.43
C SER A 313 25.32 -5.87 4.96
N ALA A 314 26.15 -5.75 5.99
CA ALA A 314 26.72 -6.87 6.72
C ALA A 314 25.70 -7.70 7.51
N TYR A 315 24.45 -7.27 7.57
CA TYR A 315 23.43 -7.83 8.45
C TYR A 315 22.36 -8.62 7.71
N THR A 316 21.72 -9.51 8.47
CA THR A 316 20.47 -10.20 8.06
C THR A 316 19.48 -10.14 9.20
N ALA A 317 18.21 -9.87 8.90
CA ALA A 317 17.15 -9.90 9.90
C ALA A 317 16.81 -11.35 10.28
N LYS A 318 16.57 -11.61 11.57
CA LYS A 318 16.11 -12.90 12.11
C LYS A 318 14.91 -12.69 13.00
N VAL A 319 13.99 -13.65 13.00
CA VAL A 319 12.72 -13.61 13.77
C VAL A 319 12.78 -14.58 14.94
N THR A 320 12.44 -14.07 16.14
CA THR A 320 12.11 -14.87 17.32
C THR A 320 10.61 -15.16 17.27
N LYS A 321 10.25 -16.39 16.87
CA LYS A 321 8.85 -16.79 16.64
C LYS A 321 7.95 -16.61 17.88
N GLU A 322 8.50 -16.84 19.06
CA GLU A 322 7.80 -16.79 20.36
C GLU A 322 7.25 -15.40 20.63
N ASN A 323 8.02 -14.37 20.28
CA ASN A 323 7.63 -12.98 20.45
C ASN A 323 6.71 -12.48 19.33
N CYS A 324 6.73 -13.13 18.18
CA CYS A 324 6.02 -12.67 17.00
C CYS A 324 4.51 -12.87 17.13
N VAL A 325 3.74 -11.84 16.79
CA VAL A 325 2.27 -11.83 16.77
C VAL A 325 1.69 -11.70 15.36
N ALA A 326 2.51 -11.87 14.31
CA ALA A 326 2.10 -11.80 12.91
C ALA A 326 1.28 -10.54 12.54
N CYS A 327 1.57 -9.40 13.15
CA CYS A 327 0.87 -8.15 12.83
C CYS A 327 1.04 -7.72 11.37
N GLY A 328 2.18 -8.05 10.77
CA GLY A 328 2.48 -7.72 9.37
C GLY A 328 3.27 -6.43 9.17
N LYS A 329 3.44 -5.56 10.16
CA LYS A 329 4.20 -4.29 10.03
C LYS A 329 5.59 -4.47 9.41
N CYS A 330 6.33 -5.49 9.83
CA CYS A 330 7.64 -5.80 9.26
C CYS A 330 7.56 -6.31 7.81
N VAL A 331 6.46 -6.94 7.40
CA VAL A 331 6.22 -7.40 6.03
C VAL A 331 5.92 -6.22 5.11
N GLU A 332 5.01 -5.35 5.53
CA GLU A 332 4.60 -4.15 4.78
C GLU A 332 5.77 -3.16 4.61
N THR A 333 6.58 -3.01 5.67
CA THR A 333 7.75 -2.13 5.65
C THR A 333 8.93 -2.73 4.89
N CYS A 334 9.00 -4.06 4.71
CA CYS A 334 10.17 -4.68 4.08
C CYS A 334 10.31 -4.30 2.60
N PRO A 335 11.24 -3.42 2.23
CA PRO A 335 11.35 -2.93 0.87
C PRO A 335 11.83 -4.04 -0.09
N ALA A 336 12.61 -4.98 0.42
CA ALA A 336 13.16 -6.11 -0.33
C ALA A 336 12.18 -7.29 -0.49
N GLY A 337 11.03 -7.27 0.21
CA GLY A 337 10.10 -8.39 0.23
C GLY A 337 10.65 -9.67 0.86
N ALA A 338 11.68 -9.54 1.70
CA ALA A 338 12.32 -10.65 2.38
C ALA A 338 11.52 -11.16 3.57
N VAL A 339 10.79 -10.26 4.26
CA VAL A 339 9.94 -10.63 5.40
C VAL A 339 8.57 -11.01 4.88
N LYS A 340 8.06 -12.15 5.35
CA LYS A 340 6.76 -12.70 4.94
C LYS A 340 6.00 -13.18 6.17
N LEU A 341 4.67 -13.24 6.07
CA LEU A 341 3.85 -13.91 7.08
C LEU A 341 3.88 -15.42 6.87
N GLY A 342 3.93 -16.15 7.96
CA GLY A 342 3.94 -17.59 7.99
C GLY A 342 3.21 -18.12 9.22
N GLN A 343 3.45 -19.39 9.53
CA GLN A 343 2.77 -20.09 10.60
C GLN A 343 3.68 -20.30 11.81
N LYS A 344 3.10 -20.24 12.99
CA LYS A 344 3.75 -20.57 14.26
C LYS A 344 3.39 -21.98 14.72
N LEU A 345 2.16 -22.44 14.43
CA LEU A 345 1.67 -23.75 14.80
C LEU A 345 2.29 -24.86 13.93
N CYS A 346 2.41 -26.06 14.48
CA CYS A 346 2.97 -27.22 13.79
C CYS A 346 1.92 -27.96 12.93
N HIS A 347 2.38 -28.79 12.00
CA HIS A 347 1.56 -29.79 11.31
C HIS A 347 0.97 -30.81 12.29
N LYS A 348 -0.07 -31.56 11.86
CA LYS A 348 -0.68 -32.66 12.64
C LYS A 348 0.32 -33.73 13.07
N ASP A 349 1.36 -33.97 12.30
CA ASP A 349 2.43 -34.92 12.62
C ASP A 349 3.48 -34.37 13.62
N GLY A 350 3.28 -33.14 14.10
CA GLY A 350 4.17 -32.46 15.03
C GLY A 350 5.39 -31.80 14.38
N THR A 351 5.50 -31.82 13.05
CA THR A 351 6.59 -31.16 12.35
C THR A 351 6.32 -29.66 12.17
N ASP A 352 7.38 -28.86 12.26
CA ASP A 352 7.33 -27.44 11.98
C ASP A 352 7.08 -27.15 10.49
N PHE A 353 6.30 -26.12 10.20
CA PHE A 353 6.21 -25.59 8.86
C PHE A 353 7.57 -25.08 8.38
N LYS A 354 8.10 -25.72 7.35
CA LYS A 354 9.37 -25.34 6.73
C LYS A 354 9.10 -24.41 5.54
N TYR A 355 9.58 -23.21 5.65
CA TYR A 355 9.64 -22.32 4.50
C TYR A 355 10.90 -22.61 3.70
N LYS A 356 10.77 -22.69 2.37
CA LYS A 356 11.93 -22.92 1.50
C LYS A 356 12.94 -21.78 1.65
N HIS A 357 13.91 -21.98 2.49
CA HIS A 357 15.15 -21.21 2.58
C HIS A 357 16.26 -21.99 1.91
N ALA A 358 16.01 -22.46 0.69
CA ALA A 358 17.05 -23.15 -0.05
C ALA A 358 18.24 -22.19 -0.23
N PRO A 359 19.47 -22.66 -0.10
CA PRO A 359 20.64 -21.88 -0.53
C PRO A 359 20.38 -21.39 -1.95
N LEU A 360 20.81 -20.17 -2.28
CA LEU A 360 20.68 -19.63 -3.62
C LEU A 360 21.22 -20.65 -4.63
N PRO A 361 20.41 -21.11 -5.60
CA PRO A 361 20.82 -22.12 -6.54
C PRO A 361 21.77 -21.50 -7.57
N ASP A 362 23.04 -21.34 -7.22
CA ASP A 362 24.07 -20.76 -8.09
C ASP A 362 24.49 -21.69 -9.24
N ASN A 363 23.88 -22.87 -9.33
CA ASN A 363 23.97 -23.82 -10.43
C ASN A 363 22.90 -23.65 -11.53
N ASN A 364 22.05 -22.64 -11.43
CA ASN A 364 20.99 -22.31 -12.39
C ASN A 364 21.08 -20.86 -12.85
N ILE A 365 20.43 -20.55 -13.97
CA ILE A 365 20.24 -19.18 -14.43
C ILE A 365 19.06 -18.59 -13.66
N TRP A 366 19.26 -17.48 -12.97
CA TRP A 366 18.20 -16.78 -12.26
C TRP A 366 17.25 -16.08 -13.24
N GLY A 367 16.01 -15.93 -12.81
CA GLY A 367 14.98 -15.25 -13.59
C GLY A 367 13.58 -15.42 -12.98
N PRO A 368 12.54 -14.82 -13.55
CA PRO A 368 11.16 -14.91 -13.06
C PRO A 368 10.61 -16.34 -12.95
N TYR A 369 11.19 -17.26 -13.67
CA TYR A 369 10.87 -18.70 -13.70
C TYR A 369 11.72 -19.55 -12.75
N ALA A 370 12.71 -18.95 -12.06
CA ALA A 370 13.73 -19.63 -11.25
C ALA A 370 13.63 -19.22 -9.77
N TRP A 371 14.21 -19.92 -8.91
CA TRP A 371 14.48 -19.95 -7.48
C TRP A 371 13.46 -19.33 -6.49
N ASP A 372 12.82 -18.20 -6.76
CA ASP A 372 11.80 -17.62 -5.89
C ASP A 372 10.48 -17.44 -6.66
N GLU A 373 9.50 -18.27 -6.33
CA GLU A 373 8.17 -18.20 -6.94
C GLU A 373 7.39 -16.95 -6.49
N ASN A 374 7.84 -16.31 -5.42
CA ASN A 374 7.18 -15.16 -4.78
C ASN A 374 8.00 -13.88 -4.94
N TYR A 375 8.86 -13.80 -5.93
CA TYR A 375 9.58 -12.58 -6.23
C TYR A 375 8.60 -11.45 -6.58
N ARG A 376 8.99 -10.23 -6.25
CA ARG A 376 8.21 -9.05 -6.57
C ARG A 376 8.75 -8.42 -7.85
N ASP A 377 7.87 -8.28 -8.83
CA ASP A 377 8.13 -7.51 -10.03
C ASP A 377 7.51 -6.12 -9.84
N THR A 378 8.30 -5.06 -9.94
CA THR A 378 7.82 -3.68 -9.81
C THR A 378 6.80 -3.30 -10.86
N ALA A 379 6.75 -4.02 -12.00
CA ALA A 379 5.81 -3.80 -13.08
C ALA A 379 4.52 -4.60 -12.94
N ARG A 380 4.49 -5.69 -12.13
CA ARG A 380 3.39 -6.65 -12.11
C ARG A 380 2.54 -6.62 -10.87
N MET A 381 3.00 -6.00 -9.78
CA MET A 381 2.18 -5.84 -8.58
C MET A 381 1.70 -7.14 -7.93
N SER A 382 2.47 -8.19 -7.94
CA SER A 382 2.09 -9.42 -7.25
C SER A 382 2.68 -9.44 -5.84
N ASN A 383 1.97 -8.89 -4.88
CA ASN A 383 2.19 -9.18 -3.47
C ASN A 383 1.25 -10.30 -3.07
N THR A 384 1.66 -11.52 -3.30
CA THR A 384 1.02 -12.68 -2.70
C THR A 384 1.80 -13.07 -1.45
N TYR A 385 1.10 -13.35 -0.37
CA TYR A 385 1.67 -13.95 0.84
C TYR A 385 1.36 -15.45 0.84
N PRO A 386 2.13 -16.27 0.09
CA PRO A 386 1.75 -17.64 -0.21
C PRO A 386 1.92 -18.59 0.98
N THR A 387 2.46 -18.11 2.08
CA THR A 387 2.83 -18.88 3.25
C THR A 387 1.76 -18.98 4.30
N GLY A 388 0.62 -18.33 4.05
CA GLY A 388 -0.51 -18.30 4.96
C GLY A 388 -0.35 -17.27 6.08
N SER A 389 -1.44 -16.59 6.38
CA SER A 389 -1.56 -15.71 7.54
C SER A 389 -2.61 -16.24 8.50
N ALA A 390 -2.65 -15.69 9.71
CA ALA A 390 -3.70 -16.00 10.68
C ALA A 390 -5.08 -15.84 10.03
N PRO A 391 -5.99 -16.85 10.15
CA PRO A 391 -7.28 -16.81 9.47
C PRO A 391 -8.12 -15.59 9.85
N CYS A 392 -8.05 -15.13 11.11
CA CYS A 392 -8.73 -13.92 11.57
C CYS A 392 -8.29 -12.66 10.83
N LYS A 393 -6.98 -12.50 10.49
CA LYS A 393 -6.48 -11.39 9.68
C LYS A 393 -6.92 -11.54 8.21
N ALA A 394 -6.82 -12.74 7.66
CA ALA A 394 -7.19 -13.00 6.27
C ALA A 394 -8.69 -12.82 5.99
N ALA A 395 -9.53 -13.19 6.95
CA ALA A 395 -10.99 -13.07 6.84
C ALA A 395 -11.52 -11.64 6.99
N CYS A 396 -10.77 -10.79 7.67
CA CYS A 396 -11.13 -9.38 7.82
C CYS A 396 -10.91 -8.62 6.51
N PRO A 397 -11.92 -7.95 5.94
CA PRO A 397 -11.75 -7.17 4.70
C PRO A 397 -10.69 -6.07 4.83
N ALA A 398 -10.58 -5.45 6.00
CA ALA A 398 -9.57 -4.43 6.30
C ALA A 398 -8.24 -5.03 6.79
N HIS A 399 -8.14 -6.35 6.95
CA HIS A 399 -6.93 -7.05 7.39
C HIS A 399 -6.38 -6.58 8.74
N VAL A 400 -7.25 -6.24 9.69
CA VAL A 400 -6.87 -5.81 11.05
C VAL A 400 -5.94 -6.84 11.70
N PRO A 401 -4.83 -6.43 12.32
CA PRO A 401 -3.84 -7.33 12.92
C PRO A 401 -4.29 -7.91 14.27
N VAL A 402 -5.28 -8.83 14.23
CA VAL A 402 -6.00 -9.35 15.39
C VAL A 402 -5.06 -9.91 16.47
N GLN A 403 -4.13 -10.79 16.11
CA GLN A 403 -3.20 -11.38 17.08
C GLN A 403 -2.39 -10.33 17.85
N ALA A 404 -2.05 -9.23 17.17
CA ALA A 404 -1.24 -8.17 17.76
C ALA A 404 -2.01 -7.42 18.85
N TYR A 405 -3.21 -6.92 18.55
CA TYR A 405 -3.95 -6.19 19.55
C TYR A 405 -4.47 -7.07 20.69
N LEU A 406 -4.78 -8.34 20.42
CA LEU A 406 -5.10 -9.30 21.49
C LEU A 406 -3.92 -9.49 22.45
N ARG A 407 -2.70 -9.61 21.92
CA ARG A 407 -1.49 -9.72 22.76
C ARG A 407 -1.23 -8.46 23.56
N LEU A 408 -1.37 -7.28 22.95
CA LEU A 408 -1.21 -6.01 23.66
C LEU A 408 -2.25 -5.82 24.75
N ALA A 409 -3.52 -6.18 24.45
CA ALA A 409 -4.60 -6.14 25.44
C ALA A 409 -4.35 -7.11 26.61
N ARG A 410 -3.86 -8.33 26.32
CA ARG A 410 -3.44 -9.30 27.34
C ARG A 410 -2.39 -8.73 28.28
N ASP A 411 -1.44 -7.99 27.71
CA ASP A 411 -0.33 -7.40 28.44
C ASP A 411 -0.70 -6.04 29.10
N GLY A 412 -1.99 -5.65 29.09
CA GLY A 412 -2.51 -4.40 29.65
C GLY A 412 -2.15 -3.13 28.87
N LYS A 413 -1.62 -3.26 27.66
CA LYS A 413 -1.19 -2.16 26.78
C LYS A 413 -2.34 -1.74 25.85
N TYR A 414 -3.40 -1.18 26.43
CA TYR A 414 -4.65 -0.91 25.70
C TYR A 414 -4.52 0.21 24.67
N ARG A 415 -3.71 1.27 24.97
CA ARG A 415 -3.47 2.37 24.02
C ARG A 415 -2.70 1.88 22.79
N GLU A 416 -1.70 1.03 22.98
CA GLU A 416 -0.94 0.40 21.89
C GLU A 416 -1.81 -0.61 21.12
N ALA A 417 -2.73 -1.32 21.81
CA ALA A 417 -3.68 -2.20 21.14
C ALA A 417 -4.61 -1.39 20.22
N LEU A 418 -5.12 -0.24 20.69
CA LEU A 418 -5.91 0.66 19.87
C LEU A 418 -5.11 1.21 18.68
N ALA A 419 -3.89 1.64 18.91
CA ALA A 419 -2.98 2.10 17.85
C ALA A 419 -2.81 1.02 16.76
N MET A 420 -2.66 -0.23 17.18
CA MET A 420 -2.56 -1.37 16.27
C MET A 420 -3.85 -1.61 15.46
N ILE A 421 -5.02 -1.46 16.07
CA ILE A 421 -6.30 -1.55 15.35
C ILE A 421 -6.44 -0.41 14.35
N LYS A 422 -6.12 0.81 14.77
CA LYS A 422 -6.28 2.03 13.95
C LYS A 422 -5.31 2.10 12.76
N THR A 423 -4.33 1.21 12.63
CA THR A 423 -3.55 1.10 11.38
C THR A 423 -4.43 0.67 10.19
N GLU A 424 -5.48 -0.12 10.44
CA GLU A 424 -6.33 -0.72 9.41
C GLU A 424 -7.82 -0.40 9.58
N ASN A 425 -8.21 0.19 10.68
CA ASN A 425 -9.61 0.48 10.99
C ASN A 425 -9.73 1.80 11.76
N PRO A 426 -10.18 2.89 11.12
CA PRO A 426 -10.40 4.19 11.77
C PRO A 426 -11.60 4.21 12.72
N PHE A 427 -12.48 3.20 12.68
CA PHE A 427 -13.73 3.11 13.43
C PHE A 427 -13.78 1.88 14.36
N PRO A 428 -12.83 1.68 15.28
CA PRO A 428 -12.81 0.49 16.14
C PRO A 428 -14.00 0.40 17.08
N ALA A 429 -14.49 1.51 17.64
CA ALA A 429 -15.65 1.54 18.53
C ALA A 429 -16.97 1.23 17.78
N VAL A 430 -17.14 1.79 16.59
CA VAL A 430 -18.26 1.46 15.69
C VAL A 430 -18.24 -0.03 15.34
N CYS A 431 -17.10 -0.51 14.85
CA CYS A 431 -16.96 -1.92 14.46
C CYS A 431 -17.08 -2.88 15.65
N GLY A 432 -16.75 -2.46 16.86
CA GLY A 432 -16.95 -3.25 18.08
C GLY A 432 -18.43 -3.47 18.44
N ARG A 433 -19.34 -2.70 17.82
CA ARG A 433 -20.80 -2.79 18.05
C ARG A 433 -21.55 -3.49 16.92
N ILE A 434 -21.10 -3.30 15.66
CA ILE A 434 -21.91 -3.70 14.49
C ILE A 434 -21.16 -4.57 13.47
N CYS A 435 -19.96 -5.06 13.79
CA CYS A 435 -19.22 -5.92 12.88
C CYS A 435 -19.86 -7.31 12.76
N ASN A 436 -19.83 -7.88 11.55
CA ASN A 436 -20.29 -9.24 11.29
C ASN A 436 -19.31 -10.35 11.73
N LYS A 437 -18.28 -10.01 12.49
CA LYS A 437 -17.39 -10.94 13.22
C LYS A 437 -16.74 -12.03 12.35
N ARG A 438 -16.45 -11.77 11.05
CA ARG A 438 -15.80 -12.77 10.15
C ARG A 438 -14.49 -13.33 10.73
N CYS A 439 -13.75 -12.51 11.50
CA CYS A 439 -12.52 -12.94 12.16
C CYS A 439 -12.77 -14.03 13.22
N GLU A 440 -13.91 -14.00 13.91
CA GLU A 440 -14.30 -15.02 14.88
C GLU A 440 -14.77 -16.29 14.18
N SER A 441 -15.62 -16.20 13.15
CA SER A 441 -16.07 -17.37 12.38
C SER A 441 -14.92 -18.14 11.73
N GLU A 442 -13.83 -17.45 11.38
CA GLU A 442 -12.63 -18.08 10.83
C GLU A 442 -11.54 -18.37 11.87
N CYS A 443 -11.77 -18.08 13.14
CA CYS A 443 -10.78 -18.29 14.19
C CYS A 443 -10.39 -19.77 14.31
N THR A 444 -9.06 -20.05 14.29
CA THR A 444 -8.54 -21.42 14.43
C THR A 444 -8.96 -22.06 15.76
N ARG A 445 -9.15 -21.26 16.83
CA ARG A 445 -9.60 -21.75 18.13
C ARG A 445 -10.92 -22.51 18.06
N GLY A 446 -11.82 -22.11 17.15
CA GLY A 446 -13.09 -22.82 16.90
C GLY A 446 -12.96 -24.28 16.40
N LYS A 447 -11.73 -24.74 16.12
CA LYS A 447 -11.45 -26.18 15.86
C LYS A 447 -11.22 -26.97 17.15
N ILE A 448 -11.07 -26.30 18.29
CA ILE A 448 -10.80 -26.93 19.61
C ILE A 448 -12.07 -26.84 20.49
N ASP A 449 -12.53 -25.64 20.67
CA ASP A 449 -13.70 -25.28 21.46
C ASP A 449 -14.43 -24.08 20.79
N ASP A 450 -14.56 -22.95 21.46
CA ASP A 450 -15.21 -21.76 20.94
C ASP A 450 -14.19 -20.76 20.38
N PRO A 451 -14.51 -20.03 19.29
CA PRO A 451 -13.68 -18.94 18.80
C PRO A 451 -13.39 -17.90 19.90
N VAL A 452 -12.28 -17.21 19.78
CA VAL A 452 -11.97 -16.07 20.66
C VAL A 452 -12.96 -14.93 20.41
N SER A 453 -13.45 -14.29 21.47
CA SER A 453 -14.34 -13.10 21.43
C SER A 453 -13.57 -11.87 20.99
N ILE A 454 -13.13 -11.88 19.72
CA ILE A 454 -12.21 -10.90 19.10
C ILE A 454 -12.85 -9.52 19.07
N ASP A 455 -14.14 -9.48 18.75
CA ASP A 455 -14.90 -8.24 18.61
C ASP A 455 -15.16 -7.58 19.96
N ALA A 456 -15.49 -8.36 20.97
CA ALA A 456 -15.68 -7.86 22.34
C ALA A 456 -14.39 -7.25 22.93
N VAL A 457 -13.22 -7.86 22.67
CA VAL A 457 -11.93 -7.26 23.07
C VAL A 457 -11.67 -5.96 22.32
N LYS A 458 -12.00 -5.88 21.03
CA LYS A 458 -11.88 -4.64 20.23
C LYS A 458 -12.78 -3.54 20.77
N LYS A 459 -14.05 -3.86 21.10
CA LYS A 459 -15.00 -2.94 21.73
C LYS A 459 -14.44 -2.38 23.04
N PHE A 460 -14.00 -3.26 23.94
CA PHE A 460 -13.39 -2.87 25.22
C PHE A 460 -12.24 -1.89 25.05
N VAL A 461 -11.29 -2.19 24.17
CA VAL A 461 -10.11 -1.33 23.93
C VAL A 461 -10.53 0.03 23.36
N ALA A 462 -11.50 0.05 22.45
CA ALA A 462 -11.99 1.27 21.84
C ALA A 462 -12.81 2.12 22.82
N ASP A 463 -13.62 1.50 23.68
CA ASP A 463 -14.46 2.19 24.65
C ASP A 463 -13.65 2.77 25.83
N LEU A 464 -12.49 2.18 26.15
CA LEU A 464 -11.51 2.83 27.04
C LEU A 464 -11.01 4.16 26.48
N ASP A 465 -10.71 4.20 25.18
CA ASP A 465 -10.28 5.44 24.52
C ASP A 465 -11.42 6.47 24.42
N LEU A 466 -12.66 6.02 24.12
CA LEU A 466 -13.83 6.91 24.12
C LEU A 466 -14.05 7.63 25.47
N LYS A 467 -13.73 6.97 26.57
CA LYS A 467 -13.85 7.49 27.95
C LYS A 467 -12.61 8.30 28.38
N ALA A 468 -11.51 8.28 27.62
CA ALA A 468 -10.27 8.96 27.95
C ALA A 468 -10.35 10.48 27.65
N GLU A 469 -9.76 11.30 28.53
CA GLU A 469 -9.60 12.75 28.29
C GLU A 469 -8.67 13.02 27.11
N ASP A 470 -7.56 12.25 26.99
CA ASP A 470 -6.58 12.31 25.90
C ASP A 470 -6.83 11.15 24.92
N ARG A 471 -7.68 11.38 23.91
CA ARG A 471 -7.99 10.44 22.86
C ARG A 471 -6.75 10.14 21.98
N TYR A 472 -6.60 8.89 21.58
CA TYR A 472 -5.52 8.51 20.68
C TYR A 472 -5.74 9.01 19.24
N VAL A 473 -4.88 9.92 18.80
CA VAL A 473 -4.78 10.38 17.42
C VAL A 473 -3.53 9.77 16.79
N PRO A 474 -3.63 9.05 15.66
CA PRO A 474 -2.47 8.45 15.01
C PRO A 474 -1.47 9.48 14.51
N GLU A 475 -0.21 9.10 14.49
CA GLU A 475 0.83 9.90 13.83
C GLU A 475 0.67 9.92 12.31
N LYS A 476 1.02 11.05 11.70
CA LYS A 476 1.11 11.16 10.24
C LYS A 476 2.36 10.45 9.72
N THR A 477 2.19 9.73 8.62
CA THR A 477 3.29 9.09 7.87
C THR A 477 3.35 9.73 6.48
N VAL A 478 4.06 10.86 6.39
CA VAL A 478 4.11 11.68 5.18
C VAL A 478 5.27 11.25 4.31
N GLN A 479 5.02 10.94 3.04
CA GLN A 479 6.03 10.60 2.04
C GLN A 479 6.67 11.84 1.38
N SER A 480 6.53 12.99 1.99
CA SER A 480 7.14 14.23 1.55
C SER A 480 8.26 14.64 2.50
N VAL A 481 9.40 15.03 1.93
CA VAL A 481 10.49 15.64 2.68
C VAL A 481 10.13 17.02 3.26
N HIS A 482 9.05 17.62 2.74
CA HIS A 482 8.50 18.89 3.19
C HIS A 482 7.43 18.76 4.28
N GLY A 483 7.04 17.51 4.62
CA GLY A 483 6.12 17.22 5.73
C GLY A 483 4.63 17.33 5.44
N SER A 484 4.22 17.70 4.21
CA SER A 484 2.82 17.77 3.78
C SER A 484 2.68 17.72 2.27
N PHE A 485 1.46 17.54 1.79
CA PHE A 485 1.08 17.67 0.39
C PHE A 485 0.00 18.75 0.23
N ASP A 486 0.08 19.53 -0.85
CA ASP A 486 -0.82 20.68 -1.10
C ASP A 486 -1.96 20.35 -2.07
N GLU A 487 -1.92 19.19 -2.74
CA GLU A 487 -2.94 18.80 -3.70
C GLU A 487 -4.31 18.61 -3.02
N LYS A 488 -5.34 19.25 -3.60
CA LYS A 488 -6.71 19.17 -3.10
C LYS A 488 -7.41 17.91 -3.61
N ILE A 489 -7.98 17.15 -2.69
CA ILE A 489 -8.76 15.95 -2.98
C ILE A 489 -10.16 16.12 -2.41
N ALA A 490 -11.17 15.93 -3.25
CA ALA A 490 -12.58 15.96 -2.87
C ALA A 490 -13.11 14.56 -2.64
N ILE A 491 -13.77 14.35 -1.51
CA ILE A 491 -14.46 13.11 -1.16
C ILE A 491 -15.94 13.43 -1.11
N ILE A 492 -16.75 12.74 -1.90
CA ILE A 492 -18.18 12.96 -2.05
C ILE A 492 -18.93 11.84 -1.34
N GLY A 493 -19.49 12.19 -0.18
CA GLY A 493 -20.16 11.27 0.74
C GLY A 493 -19.40 11.07 2.05
N GLY A 494 -19.99 11.46 3.16
CA GLY A 494 -19.47 11.36 4.53
C GLY A 494 -19.82 10.04 5.23
N GLY A 495 -20.02 8.95 4.48
CA GLY A 495 -20.20 7.60 5.00
C GLY A 495 -18.85 6.92 5.35
N PRO A 496 -18.89 5.65 5.83
CA PRO A 496 -17.68 4.97 6.30
C PRO A 496 -16.58 4.85 5.25
N ALA A 497 -16.91 4.68 3.97
CA ALA A 497 -15.92 4.61 2.89
C ALA A 497 -15.23 5.96 2.66
N GLY A 498 -16.00 7.05 2.58
CA GLY A 498 -15.46 8.39 2.39
C GLY A 498 -14.65 8.88 3.59
N LEU A 499 -15.17 8.67 4.80
CA LEU A 499 -14.47 9.03 6.04
C LEU A 499 -13.18 8.21 6.23
N SER A 500 -13.18 6.93 5.85
CA SER A 500 -11.99 6.09 5.86
C SER A 500 -10.93 6.61 4.87
N ALA A 501 -11.33 6.98 3.64
CA ALA A 501 -10.42 7.59 2.69
C ALA A 501 -9.85 8.92 3.22
N ALA A 502 -10.68 9.76 3.84
CA ALA A 502 -10.25 11.00 4.49
C ALA A 502 -9.22 10.75 5.60
N TYR A 503 -9.44 9.74 6.43
CA TYR A 503 -8.53 9.34 7.50
C TYR A 503 -7.14 8.99 6.96
N TYR A 504 -7.05 8.08 5.98
CA TYR A 504 -5.77 7.65 5.43
C TYR A 504 -5.07 8.76 4.65
N LEU A 505 -5.80 9.55 3.86
CA LEU A 505 -5.22 10.71 3.18
C LEU A 505 -4.68 11.76 4.17
N ALA A 506 -5.39 11.99 5.28
CA ALA A 506 -4.91 12.92 6.31
C ALA A 506 -3.66 12.38 7.03
N GLN A 507 -3.57 11.07 7.26
CA GLN A 507 -2.34 10.43 7.75
C GLN A 507 -1.17 10.57 6.76
N MET A 508 -1.44 10.50 5.45
CA MET A 508 -0.44 10.71 4.40
C MET A 508 0.01 12.17 4.26
N GLY A 509 -0.63 13.11 4.98
CA GLY A 509 -0.23 14.53 5.00
C GLY A 509 -1.06 15.45 4.13
N TYR A 510 -2.15 14.96 3.54
CA TYR A 510 -3.14 15.78 2.84
C TYR A 510 -4.11 16.50 3.78
N LYS A 511 -4.87 17.44 3.22
CA LYS A 511 -6.05 18.05 3.84
C LYS A 511 -7.27 17.75 2.97
N PRO A 512 -7.77 16.50 2.97
CA PRO A 512 -8.92 16.13 2.14
C PRO A 512 -10.18 16.87 2.59
N THR A 513 -11.06 17.21 1.65
CA THR A 513 -12.36 17.81 1.93
C THR A 513 -13.47 16.80 1.64
N VAL A 514 -14.25 16.45 2.65
CA VAL A 514 -15.44 15.61 2.54
C VAL A 514 -16.67 16.48 2.35
N PHE A 515 -17.40 16.26 1.27
CA PHE A 515 -18.70 16.90 0.99
C PHE A 515 -19.82 15.91 1.35
N GLU A 516 -20.66 16.27 2.30
CA GLU A 516 -21.79 15.46 2.77
C GLU A 516 -23.10 16.25 2.57
N LYS A 517 -24.07 15.64 1.88
CA LYS A 517 -25.36 16.28 1.61
C LYS A 517 -26.24 16.44 2.88
N ASN A 518 -26.06 15.53 3.81
CA ASN A 518 -26.82 15.57 5.06
C ASN A 518 -26.18 16.50 6.10
N PRO A 519 -26.92 16.95 7.10
CA PRO A 519 -26.42 17.85 8.15
C PRO A 519 -25.41 17.16 9.10
N ILE A 520 -25.45 15.84 9.21
CA ILE A 520 -24.57 15.06 10.09
C ILE A 520 -23.84 14.02 9.26
N PRO A 521 -22.48 13.88 9.40
CA PRO A 521 -21.72 12.85 8.70
C PRO A 521 -21.91 11.47 9.35
N GLY A 522 -21.50 10.43 8.66
CA GLY A 522 -21.55 9.05 9.12
C GLY A 522 -22.34 8.11 8.18
N GLY A 523 -23.11 8.69 7.24
CA GLY A 523 -23.88 7.90 6.28
C GLY A 523 -24.85 6.94 6.96
N MET A 524 -24.88 5.67 6.52
CA MET A 524 -25.80 4.67 7.10
C MET A 524 -25.51 4.34 8.58
N MET A 525 -24.31 4.58 9.08
CA MET A 525 -24.03 4.47 10.53
C MET A 525 -24.89 5.46 11.33
N THR A 526 -25.10 6.66 10.80
CA THR A 526 -25.89 7.70 11.44
C THR A 526 -27.39 7.55 11.15
N TYR A 527 -27.78 7.37 9.88
CA TYR A 527 -29.16 7.49 9.41
C TYR A 527 -29.89 6.14 9.25
N GLY A 528 -29.15 5.01 9.20
CA GLY A 528 -29.74 3.69 8.97
C GLY A 528 -29.68 2.78 10.18
N ILE A 529 -28.52 2.67 10.83
CA ILE A 529 -28.33 1.76 11.96
C ILE A 529 -28.98 2.35 13.22
N PRO A 530 -29.85 1.60 13.92
CA PRO A 530 -30.52 2.10 15.11
C PRO A 530 -29.56 2.41 16.27
N SER A 531 -29.93 3.37 17.13
CA SER A 531 -29.09 3.82 18.24
C SER A 531 -28.90 2.76 19.33
N TYR A 532 -29.81 1.81 19.50
CA TYR A 532 -29.64 0.70 20.42
C TYR A 532 -28.57 -0.31 20.00
N LYS A 533 -28.13 -0.27 18.75
CA LYS A 533 -26.97 -1.02 18.23
C LYS A 533 -25.70 -0.17 18.12
N LEU A 534 -25.88 1.13 17.79
CA LEU A 534 -24.76 2.03 17.56
C LEU A 534 -25.15 3.45 17.97
N GLU A 535 -24.64 3.89 19.10
CA GLU A 535 -24.88 5.22 19.65
C GLU A 535 -24.27 6.30 18.74
N LYS A 536 -24.96 7.41 18.57
CA LYS A 536 -24.58 8.45 17.63
C LYS A 536 -23.40 9.30 18.10
N ASP A 537 -23.21 9.42 19.40
CA ASP A 537 -22.03 10.03 20.03
C ASP A 537 -20.74 9.23 19.79
N VAL A 538 -20.83 7.90 19.76
CA VAL A 538 -19.69 7.02 19.39
C VAL A 538 -19.23 7.32 17.97
N ILE A 539 -20.16 7.46 17.01
CA ILE A 539 -19.83 7.81 15.63
C ILE A 539 -19.17 9.19 15.56
N ALA A 540 -19.75 10.17 16.23
CA ALA A 540 -19.22 11.53 16.27
C ALA A 540 -17.81 11.57 16.84
N ALA A 541 -17.57 10.86 17.95
CA ALA A 541 -16.27 10.79 18.61
C ALA A 541 -15.18 10.16 17.73
N GLU A 542 -15.51 9.15 16.93
CA GLU A 542 -14.56 8.56 15.98
C GLU A 542 -14.29 9.49 14.77
N ILE A 543 -15.30 10.21 14.30
CA ILE A 543 -15.15 11.22 13.23
C ILE A 543 -14.29 12.40 13.70
N ASP A 544 -14.35 12.76 14.97
CA ASP A 544 -13.51 13.85 15.52
C ASP A 544 -12.01 13.52 15.46
N ILE A 545 -11.62 12.25 15.53
CA ILE A 545 -10.23 11.84 15.28
C ILE A 545 -9.82 12.11 13.82
N ILE A 546 -10.73 11.92 12.87
CA ILE A 546 -10.47 12.20 11.44
C ILE A 546 -10.27 13.70 11.22
N LYS A 547 -11.09 14.53 11.88
CA LYS A 547 -10.91 15.99 11.86
C LYS A 547 -9.60 16.41 12.53
N ALA A 548 -9.25 15.80 13.66
CA ALA A 548 -8.00 16.07 14.37
C ALA A 548 -6.76 15.76 13.53
N LEU A 549 -6.84 14.78 12.64
CA LEU A 549 -5.80 14.49 11.64
C LEU A 549 -5.68 15.56 10.55
N GLY A 550 -6.69 16.42 10.36
CA GLY A 550 -6.68 17.54 9.43
C GLY A 550 -7.63 17.42 8.24
N ALA A 551 -8.56 16.45 8.24
CA ALA A 551 -9.61 16.40 7.22
C ALA A 551 -10.69 17.46 7.48
N GLU A 552 -11.15 18.11 6.41
CA GLU A 552 -12.28 19.03 6.45
C GLU A 552 -13.58 18.29 6.08
N ILE A 553 -14.66 18.50 6.85
CA ILE A 553 -15.96 17.89 6.55
C ILE A 553 -16.99 19.01 6.38
N LYS A 554 -17.57 19.14 5.18
CA LYS A 554 -18.59 20.10 4.79
C LYS A 554 -19.93 19.40 4.68
N CYS A 555 -20.75 19.55 5.72
CA CYS A 555 -22.11 19.01 5.75
C CYS A 555 -23.12 19.98 5.12
N GLY A 556 -24.25 19.45 4.64
CA GLY A 556 -25.31 20.23 3.98
C GLY A 556 -24.91 20.69 2.57
N VAL A 557 -23.94 20.05 1.93
CA VAL A 557 -23.49 20.37 0.58
C VAL A 557 -23.69 19.16 -0.34
N GLU A 558 -24.63 19.25 -1.25
CA GLU A 558 -24.93 18.22 -2.24
C GLU A 558 -24.16 18.52 -3.55
N VAL A 559 -23.14 17.74 -3.83
CA VAL A 559 -22.40 17.83 -5.08
C VAL A 559 -23.28 17.35 -6.23
N GLY A 560 -23.32 18.09 -7.32
CA GLY A 560 -24.26 17.92 -8.43
C GLY A 560 -25.52 18.80 -8.33
N LYS A 561 -25.68 19.50 -7.18
CA LYS A 561 -26.80 20.44 -6.97
C LYS A 561 -26.31 21.79 -6.45
N ASP A 562 -25.65 21.83 -5.30
CA ASP A 562 -25.14 23.06 -4.68
C ASP A 562 -23.77 23.48 -5.28
N VAL A 563 -22.99 22.49 -5.70
CA VAL A 563 -21.71 22.66 -6.39
C VAL A 563 -21.51 21.48 -7.34
N THR A 564 -20.96 21.72 -8.52
CA THR A 564 -20.65 20.66 -9.51
C THR A 564 -19.19 20.20 -9.40
N ILE A 565 -18.88 19.02 -9.94
CA ILE A 565 -17.49 18.52 -10.05
C ILE A 565 -16.62 19.51 -10.84
N ASP A 566 -17.15 20.08 -11.92
CA ASP A 566 -16.42 21.07 -12.73
C ASP A 566 -16.11 22.37 -11.98
N GLU A 567 -17.00 22.82 -11.11
CA GLU A 567 -16.73 23.96 -10.23
C GLU A 567 -15.68 23.63 -9.18
N LEU A 568 -15.69 22.42 -8.63
CA LEU A 568 -14.65 21.96 -7.73
C LEU A 568 -13.29 21.82 -8.44
N LYS A 569 -13.25 21.37 -9.70
CA LYS A 569 -12.03 21.39 -10.52
C LYS A 569 -11.49 22.81 -10.69
N LYS A 570 -12.34 23.80 -10.94
CA LYS A 570 -11.95 25.23 -10.99
C LYS A 570 -11.43 25.76 -9.66
N GLN A 571 -11.86 25.21 -8.53
CA GLN A 571 -11.34 25.51 -7.19
C GLN A 571 -10.00 24.81 -6.88
N GLY A 572 -9.47 24.02 -7.83
CA GLY A 572 -8.17 23.36 -7.73
C GLY A 572 -8.20 21.94 -7.17
N TYR A 573 -9.38 21.33 -7.03
CA TYR A 573 -9.47 19.89 -6.70
C TYR A 573 -9.02 19.06 -7.91
N LYS A 574 -8.12 18.09 -7.66
CA LYS A 574 -7.48 17.27 -8.71
C LYS A 574 -8.04 15.85 -8.79
N ALA A 575 -8.65 15.36 -7.72
CA ALA A 575 -9.24 14.02 -7.67
C ALA A 575 -10.53 14.01 -6.87
N PHE A 576 -11.45 13.11 -7.25
CA PHE A 576 -12.80 13.01 -6.71
C PHE A 576 -13.09 11.56 -6.35
N TYR A 577 -13.32 11.30 -5.06
CA TYR A 577 -13.73 9.97 -4.58
C TYR A 577 -15.23 9.96 -4.29
N ILE A 578 -15.97 9.19 -5.05
CA ILE A 578 -17.43 9.09 -4.90
C ILE A 578 -17.74 7.88 -4.00
N ALA A 579 -18.26 8.18 -2.80
CA ALA A 579 -18.57 7.23 -1.74
C ALA A 579 -19.98 7.48 -1.16
N ILE A 580 -20.95 7.79 -2.03
CA ILE A 580 -22.31 8.17 -1.67
C ILE A 580 -23.18 7.02 -1.15
N GLY A 581 -22.68 5.77 -1.24
CA GLY A 581 -23.40 4.58 -0.81
C GLY A 581 -24.67 4.29 -1.62
N CYS A 582 -25.61 3.54 -1.00
CA CYS A 582 -26.91 3.18 -1.58
C CYS A 582 -28.00 3.76 -0.67
N GLN A 583 -28.42 5.00 -0.93
CA GLN A 583 -29.39 5.74 -0.10
C GLN A 583 -30.84 5.54 -0.55
N GLY A 584 -31.07 5.05 -1.75
CA GLY A 584 -32.40 4.67 -2.24
C GLY A 584 -32.77 3.23 -1.87
N GLY A 585 -34.02 2.88 -2.06
CA GLY A 585 -34.52 1.52 -1.83
C GLY A 585 -35.32 1.00 -3.02
N LYS A 586 -35.70 -0.28 -2.94
CA LYS A 586 -36.46 -0.96 -3.97
C LYS A 586 -37.89 -1.26 -3.47
N ARG A 587 -38.85 -1.15 -4.38
CA ARG A 587 -40.21 -1.63 -4.22
C ARG A 587 -40.39 -2.95 -4.94
N PRO A 588 -41.29 -3.84 -4.49
CA PRO A 588 -41.45 -5.16 -5.10
C PRO A 588 -42.10 -5.15 -6.49
N GLY A 589 -42.66 -4.03 -6.93
CA GLY A 589 -43.37 -3.92 -8.21
C GLY A 589 -44.74 -4.63 -8.20
N VAL A 590 -45.36 -4.78 -7.04
CA VAL A 590 -46.70 -5.35 -6.88
C VAL A 590 -47.74 -4.23 -6.86
N LYS A 591 -49.01 -4.58 -7.06
CA LYS A 591 -50.09 -3.61 -7.09
C LYS A 591 -50.16 -2.85 -5.74
N ASN A 592 -50.29 -1.52 -5.80
CA ASN A 592 -50.38 -0.57 -4.68
C ASN A 592 -49.15 -0.54 -3.76
N ASP A 593 -47.96 -0.94 -4.21
CA ASP A 593 -46.76 -0.94 -3.37
C ASP A 593 -46.23 0.48 -3.03
N ASP A 594 -46.79 1.52 -3.65
CA ASP A 594 -46.55 2.94 -3.38
C ASP A 594 -47.69 3.64 -2.62
N ALA A 595 -48.68 2.85 -2.12
CA ALA A 595 -49.85 3.40 -1.40
C ALA A 595 -49.44 4.17 -0.14
N LYS A 596 -50.34 5.10 0.30
CA LYS A 596 -50.13 5.84 1.56
C LYS A 596 -50.12 4.88 2.75
N GLY A 597 -49.03 4.85 3.51
CA GLY A 597 -48.76 3.88 4.59
C GLY A 597 -47.71 2.84 4.19
N THR A 598 -47.20 2.84 2.94
CA THR A 598 -46.01 2.08 2.59
C THR A 598 -44.75 2.96 2.68
N ALA A 599 -43.61 2.34 3.03
CA ALA A 599 -42.32 3.01 3.07
C ALA A 599 -41.22 2.06 2.57
N ILE A 600 -40.11 2.60 2.07
CA ILE A 600 -38.88 1.83 1.87
C ILE A 600 -38.02 1.90 3.14
N ALA A 601 -37.28 0.84 3.43
CA ALA A 601 -36.56 0.69 4.68
C ALA A 601 -35.60 1.84 5.00
N VAL A 602 -34.84 2.31 4.01
CA VAL A 602 -33.85 3.40 4.20
C VAL A 602 -34.55 4.71 4.63
N GLU A 603 -35.64 5.06 3.97
CA GLU A 603 -36.44 6.24 4.35
C GLU A 603 -37.09 6.08 5.73
N TYR A 604 -37.61 4.87 6.01
CA TYR A 604 -38.22 4.57 7.28
C TYR A 604 -37.25 4.70 8.45
N LEU A 605 -36.06 4.09 8.34
CA LEU A 605 -35.01 4.15 9.36
C LEU A 605 -34.49 5.58 9.56
N ARG A 606 -34.33 6.33 8.47
CA ARG A 606 -33.95 7.73 8.53
C ARG A 606 -34.99 8.58 9.27
N HIS A 607 -36.27 8.35 8.98
CA HIS A 607 -37.38 9.01 9.66
C HIS A 607 -37.40 8.68 11.16
N CYS A 608 -37.19 7.41 11.52
CA CYS A 608 -37.03 6.99 12.91
C CYS A 608 -35.89 7.70 13.64
N PHE A 609 -34.81 8.02 12.94
CA PHE A 609 -33.69 8.80 13.49
C PHE A 609 -34.04 10.27 13.67
N GLU A 610 -34.62 10.90 12.65
CA GLU A 610 -34.96 12.34 12.65
C GLU A 610 -36.10 12.71 13.56
N LEU A 611 -37.15 11.84 13.67
CA LEU A 611 -38.40 12.08 14.34
C LEU A 611 -38.68 11.10 15.48
N ARG A 612 -37.71 10.90 16.35
CA ARG A 612 -37.82 9.96 17.50
C ARG A 612 -39.06 10.11 18.39
N GLU A 613 -39.87 11.15 18.15
CA GLU A 613 -41.08 11.45 18.95
C GLU A 613 -42.35 10.83 18.36
N ASP A 614 -42.33 10.20 17.20
CA ASP A 614 -43.51 9.60 16.59
C ASP A 614 -43.87 8.28 17.31
N SER A 615 -44.86 8.32 18.18
CA SER A 615 -45.52 7.13 18.62
C SER A 615 -46.36 6.56 17.45
N PHE A 616 -46.13 5.30 17.14
CA PHE A 616 -46.87 4.56 16.11
C PHE A 616 -47.71 3.47 16.77
N SER A 617 -49.03 3.61 16.76
CA SER A 617 -49.91 2.53 17.20
C SER A 617 -50.51 1.85 15.97
N GLY A 618 -50.43 0.53 15.89
CA GLY A 618 -51.00 -0.24 14.79
C GLY A 618 -50.16 -1.46 14.43
N ASN A 619 -50.56 -2.13 13.36
CA ASN A 619 -49.91 -3.34 12.85
C ASN A 619 -48.88 -2.96 11.78
N VAL A 620 -47.63 -3.36 11.99
CA VAL A 620 -46.54 -3.12 11.03
C VAL A 620 -46.11 -4.43 10.38
N VAL A 621 -46.05 -4.42 9.05
CA VAL A 621 -45.50 -5.52 8.28
C VAL A 621 -44.20 -5.09 7.61
N VAL A 622 -43.12 -5.81 7.85
CA VAL A 622 -41.84 -5.62 7.22
C VAL A 622 -41.59 -6.71 6.18
N VAL A 623 -41.29 -6.34 4.95
CA VAL A 623 -41.04 -7.27 3.86
C VAL A 623 -39.54 -7.32 3.57
N GLY A 624 -38.90 -8.44 3.87
CA GLY A 624 -37.47 -8.68 3.71
C GLY A 624 -36.91 -9.60 4.79
N GLY A 625 -35.77 -10.26 4.52
CA GLY A 625 -35.14 -11.24 5.41
C GLY A 625 -33.72 -10.88 5.87
N GLY A 626 -33.24 -9.66 5.58
CA GLY A 626 -31.86 -9.21 5.96
C GLY A 626 -31.87 -8.38 7.25
N ASN A 627 -30.67 -8.04 7.76
CA ASN A 627 -30.49 -7.24 8.97
C ASN A 627 -31.26 -5.90 8.93
N VAL A 628 -31.35 -5.26 7.77
CA VAL A 628 -32.11 -4.02 7.61
C VAL A 628 -33.61 -4.22 7.89
N ALA A 629 -34.17 -5.39 7.52
CA ALA A 629 -35.57 -5.72 7.85
C ALA A 629 -35.74 -5.94 9.35
N ILE A 630 -34.79 -6.60 10.00
CA ILE A 630 -34.73 -6.74 11.46
C ILE A 630 -34.71 -5.36 12.13
N ASP A 631 -33.83 -4.44 11.66
CA ASP A 631 -33.75 -3.08 12.20
C ASP A 631 -35.08 -2.33 12.07
N CYS A 632 -35.76 -2.46 10.93
CA CYS A 632 -37.07 -1.84 10.72
C CYS A 632 -38.10 -2.41 11.68
N ALA A 633 -38.16 -3.74 11.88
CA ALA A 633 -39.12 -4.41 12.74
C ALA A 633 -38.91 -4.06 14.21
N ARG A 634 -37.66 -4.09 14.67
CA ARG A 634 -37.30 -3.74 16.05
C ARG A 634 -37.57 -2.25 16.36
N ASN A 635 -37.32 -1.35 15.39
CA ASN A 635 -37.69 0.06 15.52
C ASN A 635 -39.20 0.25 15.57
N ALA A 636 -39.98 -0.46 14.74
CA ALA A 636 -41.44 -0.36 14.77
C ALA A 636 -41.99 -0.74 16.17
N HIS A 637 -41.43 -1.80 16.78
CA HIS A 637 -41.80 -2.19 18.13
C HIS A 637 -41.52 -1.08 19.17
N ARG A 638 -40.30 -0.48 19.12
CA ARG A 638 -39.90 0.63 20.01
C ARG A 638 -40.73 1.90 19.84
N LEU A 639 -41.23 2.12 18.64
CA LEU A 639 -42.10 3.27 18.33
C LEU A 639 -43.57 3.03 18.76
N GLY A 640 -43.88 1.85 19.33
CA GLY A 640 -45.18 1.53 19.91
C GLY A 640 -46.13 0.77 18.98
N ALA A 641 -45.62 0.11 17.93
CA ALA A 641 -46.43 -0.79 17.11
C ALA A 641 -47.07 -1.89 17.97
N THR A 642 -48.36 -2.19 17.72
CA THR A 642 -49.12 -3.17 18.49
C THR A 642 -48.74 -4.59 18.10
N ASP A 643 -48.54 -4.85 16.82
CA ASP A 643 -48.12 -6.16 16.26
C ASP A 643 -47.12 -5.92 15.12
N VAL A 644 -45.96 -6.58 15.19
CA VAL A 644 -44.91 -6.45 14.19
C VAL A 644 -44.62 -7.80 13.59
N LYS A 645 -44.76 -7.91 12.28
CA LYS A 645 -44.51 -9.13 11.52
C LYS A 645 -43.51 -8.89 10.38
N MET A 646 -42.58 -9.83 10.26
CA MET A 646 -41.64 -9.88 9.12
C MET A 646 -42.06 -11.01 8.17
N PHE A 647 -41.96 -10.75 6.87
CA PHE A 647 -42.16 -11.73 5.80
C PHE A 647 -40.99 -11.70 4.85
N CYS A 648 -40.41 -12.86 4.52
CA CYS A 648 -39.28 -12.95 3.58
C CYS A 648 -39.42 -14.16 2.65
N LEU A 649 -38.75 -14.08 1.52
CA LEU A 649 -38.74 -15.12 0.49
C LEU A 649 -38.01 -16.38 0.93
N GLU A 650 -36.92 -16.19 1.67
CA GLU A 650 -36.01 -17.23 2.15
C GLU A 650 -36.68 -18.12 3.20
N SER A 651 -36.21 -19.36 3.32
CA SER A 651 -36.45 -20.21 4.46
C SER A 651 -35.75 -19.70 5.70
N ARG A 652 -36.16 -20.15 6.90
CA ARG A 652 -35.52 -19.74 8.17
C ARG A 652 -34.00 -19.92 8.18
N ASP A 653 -33.53 -21.04 7.60
CA ASP A 653 -32.11 -21.41 7.57
C ASP A 653 -31.31 -20.66 6.54
N THR A 654 -31.95 -20.01 5.55
CA THR A 654 -31.31 -19.29 4.46
C THR A 654 -31.54 -17.78 4.52
N MET A 655 -32.13 -17.28 5.57
CA MET A 655 -32.31 -15.84 5.78
C MET A 655 -30.95 -15.15 5.78
N PRO A 656 -30.79 -14.02 5.06
CA PRO A 656 -29.51 -13.31 5.00
C PRO A 656 -29.18 -12.53 6.29
N ALA A 657 -30.13 -12.36 7.21
CA ALA A 657 -29.88 -11.79 8.52
C ALA A 657 -29.01 -12.73 9.39
N SER A 658 -28.17 -12.20 10.26
CA SER A 658 -27.41 -13.01 11.21
C SER A 658 -28.34 -13.72 12.23
N ASN A 659 -27.93 -14.91 12.68
CA ASN A 659 -28.71 -15.64 13.67
C ASN A 659 -28.91 -14.84 14.98
N GLU A 660 -27.93 -14.11 15.43
CA GLU A 660 -27.96 -13.22 16.58
C GLU A 660 -29.08 -12.19 16.45
N GLU A 661 -29.13 -11.48 15.33
CA GLU A 661 -30.17 -10.48 15.03
C GLU A 661 -31.58 -11.09 14.96
N ILE A 662 -31.69 -12.29 14.39
CA ILE A 662 -32.98 -13.01 14.29
C ILE A 662 -33.48 -13.38 15.69
N LEU A 663 -32.60 -13.91 16.54
CA LEU A 663 -32.94 -14.27 17.92
C LEU A 663 -33.38 -13.07 18.74
N GLU A 664 -32.66 -11.96 18.66
CA GLU A 664 -33.01 -10.71 19.33
C GLU A 664 -34.39 -10.17 18.89
N ALA A 665 -34.72 -10.26 17.59
CA ALA A 665 -36.02 -9.86 17.09
C ALA A 665 -37.13 -10.76 17.61
N GLU A 666 -36.91 -12.08 17.69
CA GLU A 666 -37.87 -13.03 18.26
C GLU A 666 -38.07 -12.79 19.76
N GLU A 667 -37.01 -12.49 20.52
CA GLU A 667 -37.08 -12.11 21.93
C GLU A 667 -37.85 -10.79 22.15
N GLU A 668 -37.86 -9.90 21.20
CA GLU A 668 -38.65 -8.67 21.19
C GLU A 668 -40.08 -8.89 20.64
N ASN A 669 -40.52 -10.13 20.49
CA ASN A 669 -41.84 -10.53 19.98
C ASN A 669 -42.13 -10.11 18.52
N VAL A 670 -41.12 -9.99 17.68
CA VAL A 670 -41.30 -9.82 16.23
C VAL A 670 -41.71 -11.16 15.62
N GLY A 671 -42.86 -11.20 14.95
CA GLY A 671 -43.36 -12.42 14.29
C GLY A 671 -42.61 -12.66 12.96
N ILE A 672 -41.69 -13.62 12.90
CA ILE A 672 -40.90 -13.92 11.66
C ILE A 672 -41.60 -15.00 10.85
N ASN A 673 -41.95 -14.69 9.61
CA ASN A 673 -42.69 -15.56 8.67
C ASN A 673 -41.83 -15.80 7.39
N PRO A 674 -41.04 -16.88 7.35
CA PRO A 674 -40.22 -17.21 6.20
C PRO A 674 -41.01 -17.88 5.06
N SER A 675 -40.43 -17.86 3.85
CA SER A 675 -40.98 -18.51 2.63
C SER A 675 -42.27 -17.86 2.12
N TRP A 676 -42.37 -16.54 2.20
CA TRP A 676 -43.51 -15.76 1.67
C TRP A 676 -43.03 -14.56 0.85
N GLY A 677 -43.61 -14.36 -0.35
CA GLY A 677 -43.37 -13.21 -1.21
C GLY A 677 -44.61 -12.31 -1.32
N PRO A 678 -44.46 -10.99 -1.47
CA PRO A 678 -45.58 -10.07 -1.63
C PRO A 678 -46.30 -10.32 -2.96
N LYS A 679 -47.61 -10.22 -2.95
CA LYS A 679 -48.49 -10.35 -4.12
C LYS A 679 -49.21 -9.04 -4.44
N GLU A 680 -49.82 -8.40 -3.42
CA GLU A 680 -50.62 -7.18 -3.58
C GLU A 680 -50.73 -6.48 -2.24
N VAL A 681 -50.66 -5.15 -2.23
CA VAL A 681 -50.98 -4.31 -1.08
C VAL A 681 -52.46 -3.96 -1.17
N THR A 682 -53.21 -4.20 -0.08
CA THR A 682 -54.64 -3.85 0.02
C THR A 682 -54.82 -2.46 0.57
N VAL A 683 -55.75 -1.69 -0.01
CA VAL A 683 -55.99 -0.28 0.35
C VAL A 683 -57.46 0.00 0.52
N ASN A 684 -57.79 1.00 1.31
CA ASN A 684 -59.15 1.54 1.45
C ASN A 684 -59.50 2.50 0.29
N ASP A 685 -60.73 3.02 0.28
CA ASP A 685 -61.22 3.97 -0.75
C ASP A 685 -60.42 5.29 -0.82
N LYS A 686 -59.60 5.60 0.19
CA LYS A 686 -58.70 6.75 0.24
C LYS A 686 -57.30 6.46 -0.21
N GLY A 687 -56.99 5.24 -0.66
CA GLY A 687 -55.67 4.79 -1.06
C GLY A 687 -54.72 4.55 0.10
N GLU A 688 -55.23 4.42 1.34
CA GLU A 688 -54.45 4.12 2.52
C GLU A 688 -54.34 2.61 2.75
N VAL A 689 -53.18 2.11 3.20
CA VAL A 689 -52.90 0.71 3.44
C VAL A 689 -53.86 0.12 4.47
N THR A 690 -54.41 -1.07 4.18
CA THR A 690 -55.23 -1.88 5.11
C THR A 690 -54.61 -3.25 5.34
N GLY A 691 -53.69 -3.68 4.49
CA GLY A 691 -52.99 -4.95 4.61
C GLY A 691 -52.16 -5.29 3.41
N ILE A 692 -51.68 -6.51 3.38
CA ILE A 692 -50.89 -7.08 2.30
C ILE A 692 -51.19 -8.54 2.09
N ILE A 693 -51.30 -8.97 0.84
CA ILE A 693 -51.44 -10.36 0.47
C ILE A 693 -50.07 -10.91 0.10
N PHE A 694 -49.71 -12.03 0.71
CA PHE A 694 -48.52 -12.80 0.36
C PHE A 694 -48.85 -14.07 -0.37
N LYS A 695 -47.92 -14.58 -1.20
CA LYS A 695 -47.93 -15.89 -1.84
C LYS A 695 -46.75 -16.71 -1.37
N LYS A 696 -46.95 -18.04 -1.28
CA LYS A 696 -45.93 -18.97 -0.80
C LYS A 696 -44.73 -18.98 -1.73
N CYS A 697 -43.53 -18.80 -1.20
CA CYS A 697 -42.27 -18.96 -1.93
C CYS A 697 -41.75 -20.38 -1.76
N LEU A 698 -41.62 -21.10 -2.84
CA LEU A 698 -41.18 -22.50 -2.85
C LEU A 698 -39.64 -22.61 -2.89
N ARG A 699 -38.99 -21.67 -3.54
CA ARG A 699 -37.52 -21.56 -3.61
C ARG A 699 -37.10 -20.13 -4.01
N THR A 700 -35.91 -19.72 -3.62
CA THR A 700 -35.33 -18.40 -3.96
C THR A 700 -34.20 -18.50 -4.96
N ILE A 701 -33.45 -19.61 -4.95
CA ILE A 701 -32.26 -19.85 -5.80
C ILE A 701 -32.54 -20.96 -6.80
N ASP A 702 -32.21 -20.72 -8.04
CA ASP A 702 -32.26 -21.75 -9.08
C ASP A 702 -31.11 -22.77 -8.84
N PRO A 703 -31.40 -24.08 -8.68
CA PRO A 703 -30.41 -25.08 -8.32
C PRO A 703 -29.40 -25.38 -9.45
N GLU A 704 -29.71 -25.08 -10.71
CA GLU A 704 -28.84 -25.36 -11.84
C GLU A 704 -27.88 -24.21 -12.09
N THR A 705 -28.36 -22.96 -11.95
CA THR A 705 -27.59 -21.76 -12.27
C THR A 705 -27.01 -21.06 -11.07
N GLY A 706 -27.49 -21.39 -9.86
CA GLY A 706 -27.12 -20.70 -8.62
C GLY A 706 -27.60 -19.25 -8.53
N LYS A 707 -28.46 -18.81 -9.46
CA LYS A 707 -28.93 -17.43 -9.52
C LYS A 707 -30.23 -17.25 -8.73
N PHE A 708 -30.43 -16.04 -8.23
CA PHE A 708 -31.69 -15.65 -7.61
C PHE A 708 -32.82 -15.69 -8.64
N SER A 709 -33.77 -16.59 -8.43
CA SER A 709 -34.93 -16.85 -9.32
C SER A 709 -36.06 -17.45 -8.50
N PRO A 710 -36.81 -16.63 -7.74
CA PRO A 710 -37.87 -17.11 -6.84
C PRO A 710 -39.01 -17.76 -7.62
N VAL A 711 -39.50 -18.85 -7.06
CA VAL A 711 -40.67 -19.61 -7.59
C VAL A 711 -41.77 -19.62 -6.53
N TYR A 712 -42.98 -19.34 -6.96
CA TYR A 712 -44.11 -19.19 -6.05
C TYR A 712 -45.22 -20.21 -6.35
N ASP A 713 -46.01 -20.57 -5.29
CA ASP A 713 -47.32 -21.12 -5.43
C ASP A 713 -48.35 -19.98 -5.43
N GLU A 714 -48.94 -19.69 -6.55
CA GLU A 714 -49.89 -18.60 -6.69
C GLU A 714 -51.28 -18.91 -6.02
N ASN A 715 -51.55 -20.17 -5.66
CA ASN A 715 -52.77 -20.60 -5.04
C ASN A 715 -52.69 -20.60 -3.51
N GLU A 716 -51.47 -20.71 -2.96
CA GLU A 716 -51.24 -20.62 -1.51
C GLU A 716 -50.98 -19.16 -1.11
N THR A 717 -52.01 -18.46 -0.62
CA THR A 717 -51.90 -17.02 -0.26
C THR A 717 -52.37 -16.80 1.14
N VAL A 718 -51.84 -15.76 1.78
CA VAL A 718 -52.26 -15.29 3.12
C VAL A 718 -52.43 -13.77 3.08
N GLU A 719 -53.54 -13.29 3.61
CA GLU A 719 -53.78 -11.85 3.79
C GLU A 719 -53.44 -11.45 5.22
N ILE A 720 -52.65 -10.40 5.39
CA ILE A 720 -52.19 -9.85 6.66
C ILE A 720 -52.69 -8.40 6.76
N LYS A 721 -53.38 -8.10 7.81
CA LYS A 721 -53.77 -6.72 8.14
C LYS A 721 -52.55 -5.91 8.54
N ALA A 722 -52.42 -4.73 8.00
CA ALA A 722 -51.34 -3.79 8.30
C ALA A 722 -51.81 -2.35 8.19
N ASP A 723 -51.35 -1.52 9.09
CA ASP A 723 -51.55 -0.08 9.08
C ASP A 723 -50.32 0.60 8.47
N LYS A 724 -49.17 -0.09 8.47
CA LYS A 724 -47.93 0.34 7.82
C LYS A 724 -47.19 -0.86 7.23
N ILE A 725 -46.61 -0.69 6.03
CA ILE A 725 -45.76 -1.69 5.36
C ILE A 725 -44.40 -1.06 5.06
N VAL A 726 -43.33 -1.79 5.44
CA VAL A 726 -41.94 -1.37 5.18
C VAL A 726 -41.26 -2.37 4.25
N PHE A 727 -40.83 -1.93 3.07
CA PHE A 727 -40.12 -2.77 2.11
C PHE A 727 -38.60 -2.69 2.35
N ALA A 728 -38.02 -3.78 2.80
CA ALA A 728 -36.59 -3.95 3.09
C ALA A 728 -35.94 -4.98 2.11
N ILE A 729 -36.26 -4.85 0.82
CA ILE A 729 -35.91 -5.80 -0.25
C ILE A 729 -34.72 -5.37 -1.10
N GLY A 730 -33.87 -4.54 -0.57
CA GLY A 730 -32.63 -4.09 -1.18
C GLY A 730 -32.55 -2.58 -1.30
N GLN A 731 -31.32 -2.13 -1.52
CA GLN A 731 -30.98 -0.73 -1.63
C GLN A 731 -30.60 -0.35 -3.07
N ALA A 732 -30.61 0.94 -3.39
CA ALA A 732 -30.28 1.47 -4.71
C ALA A 732 -29.40 2.72 -4.60
N ILE A 733 -28.62 2.97 -5.65
CA ILE A 733 -27.80 4.19 -5.75
C ILE A 733 -28.68 5.33 -6.28
N GLU A 734 -28.57 6.49 -5.66
CA GLU A 734 -29.22 7.73 -6.10
C GLU A 734 -28.14 8.70 -6.60
N TRP A 735 -27.99 8.80 -7.91
CA TRP A 735 -26.97 9.65 -8.53
C TRP A 735 -27.34 11.11 -8.58
N GLY A 736 -28.64 11.44 -8.69
CA GLY A 736 -29.06 12.80 -9.00
C GLY A 736 -28.30 13.33 -10.23
N ASN A 737 -27.80 14.57 -10.13
CA ASN A 737 -26.99 15.20 -11.18
C ASN A 737 -25.48 15.10 -10.92
N LEU A 738 -25.04 14.29 -9.94
CA LEU A 738 -23.63 14.23 -9.50
C LEU A 738 -22.64 14.00 -10.64
N LEU A 739 -22.97 13.08 -11.55
CA LEU A 739 -22.10 12.67 -12.66
C LEU A 739 -22.50 13.30 -14.00
N GLU A 740 -23.34 14.35 -13.99
CA GLU A 740 -23.72 15.04 -15.22
C GLU A 740 -22.46 15.64 -15.89
N GLY A 741 -22.30 15.38 -17.19
CA GLY A 741 -21.13 15.81 -17.96
C GLY A 741 -19.87 14.96 -17.79
N SER A 742 -19.85 13.98 -16.88
CA SER A 742 -18.71 13.07 -16.70
C SER A 742 -18.65 11.98 -17.78
N LYS A 743 -17.48 11.32 -17.89
CA LYS A 743 -17.25 10.19 -18.81
C LYS A 743 -17.50 8.83 -18.15
N VAL A 744 -18.00 8.81 -16.92
CA VAL A 744 -18.24 7.58 -16.16
C VAL A 744 -19.28 6.71 -16.90
N LYS A 745 -18.94 5.46 -17.14
CA LYS A 745 -19.83 4.45 -17.73
C LYS A 745 -20.52 3.63 -16.64
N PHE A 746 -21.69 3.11 -16.97
CA PHE A 746 -22.49 2.27 -16.09
C PHE A 746 -22.75 0.90 -16.69
N TRP A 747 -22.83 -0.11 -15.82
CA TRP A 747 -23.27 -1.45 -16.15
C TRP A 747 -24.56 -1.76 -15.36
N HIS A 748 -25.42 -2.64 -15.92
CA HIS A 748 -26.75 -2.90 -15.35
C HIS A 748 -27.53 -1.63 -14.98
N GLY A 749 -27.34 -0.57 -15.75
CA GLY A 749 -28.10 0.67 -15.66
C GLY A 749 -27.75 1.62 -14.52
N ASN A 750 -27.07 1.21 -13.46
CA ASN A 750 -26.87 2.08 -12.28
C ASN A 750 -25.55 1.93 -11.55
N TYR A 751 -24.77 0.88 -11.79
CA TYR A 751 -23.46 0.69 -11.16
C TYR A 751 -22.33 1.24 -12.03
N PRO A 752 -21.37 2.02 -11.48
CA PRO A 752 -20.29 2.58 -12.27
C PRO A 752 -19.30 1.49 -12.68
N VAL A 753 -18.75 1.62 -13.87
CA VAL A 753 -17.63 0.80 -14.34
C VAL A 753 -16.35 1.42 -13.81
N ALA A 754 -15.58 0.65 -13.04
CA ALA A 754 -14.29 1.06 -12.52
C ALA A 754 -13.33 -0.13 -12.44
N ASP A 755 -12.04 0.17 -12.42
CA ASP A 755 -11.02 -0.84 -12.16
C ASP A 755 -11.12 -1.34 -10.72
N LYS A 756 -11.11 -2.66 -10.54
CA LYS A 756 -11.31 -3.29 -9.21
C LYS A 756 -10.14 -3.09 -8.24
N PHE A 757 -9.00 -2.69 -8.75
CA PHE A 757 -7.80 -2.51 -7.94
C PHE A 757 -7.53 -1.02 -7.66
N THR A 758 -7.67 -0.16 -8.68
CA THR A 758 -7.44 1.28 -8.54
C THR A 758 -8.68 2.07 -8.20
N TYR A 759 -9.88 1.50 -8.38
CA TYR A 759 -11.18 2.18 -8.24
C TYR A 759 -11.40 3.34 -9.22
N GLU A 760 -10.50 3.49 -10.20
CA GLU A 760 -10.54 4.50 -11.25
C GLU A 760 -11.64 4.19 -12.26
N THR A 761 -12.38 5.20 -12.68
CA THR A 761 -13.42 5.08 -13.71
C THR A 761 -12.87 5.44 -15.10
N ASP A 762 -13.72 5.42 -16.14
CA ASP A 762 -13.35 5.95 -17.46
C ASP A 762 -13.10 7.48 -17.48
N ASP A 763 -13.51 8.21 -16.44
CA ASP A 763 -13.08 9.59 -16.17
C ASP A 763 -11.92 9.55 -15.19
N PRO A 764 -10.68 9.84 -15.62
CA PRO A 764 -9.48 9.56 -14.85
C PRO A 764 -9.40 10.29 -13.51
N ASP A 765 -10.09 11.42 -13.35
CA ASP A 765 -10.12 12.17 -12.09
C ASP A 765 -11.14 11.62 -11.09
N ILE A 766 -12.00 10.68 -11.51
CA ILE A 766 -13.13 10.16 -10.72
C ILE A 766 -12.89 8.72 -10.31
N PHE A 767 -12.92 8.51 -9.00
CA PHE A 767 -12.80 7.21 -8.32
C PHE A 767 -14.10 6.88 -7.61
N VAL A 768 -14.42 5.60 -7.48
CA VAL A 768 -15.65 5.13 -6.83
C VAL A 768 -15.33 4.04 -5.82
N GLY A 769 -16.06 3.95 -4.71
CA GLY A 769 -15.86 2.88 -3.74
C GLY A 769 -16.93 2.82 -2.65
N GLY A 770 -16.86 1.79 -1.80
CA GLY A 770 -17.94 1.43 -0.89
C GLY A 770 -19.16 0.89 -1.65
N ASP A 771 -20.35 1.03 -1.07
CA ASP A 771 -21.58 0.42 -1.60
C ASP A 771 -21.97 0.92 -2.99
N VAL A 772 -21.56 2.14 -3.37
CA VAL A 772 -21.81 2.67 -4.71
C VAL A 772 -21.13 1.85 -5.80
N PHE A 773 -20.05 1.14 -5.46
CA PHE A 773 -19.29 0.30 -6.39
C PHE A 773 -19.57 -1.20 -6.19
N THR A 774 -19.62 -1.66 -4.93
CA THR A 774 -19.74 -3.10 -4.62
C THR A 774 -21.16 -3.58 -4.37
N GLY A 775 -22.13 -2.67 -4.31
CA GLY A 775 -23.43 -2.90 -3.71
C GLY A 775 -23.36 -2.85 -2.17
N PRO A 776 -24.51 -2.89 -1.48
CA PRO A 776 -24.56 -2.80 -0.01
C PRO A 776 -23.77 -3.90 0.68
N ARG A 777 -22.87 -3.48 1.60
CA ARG A 777 -22.00 -4.36 2.40
C ARG A 777 -21.88 -3.84 3.83
N PHE A 778 -21.07 -4.53 4.65
CA PHE A 778 -20.81 -4.13 6.01
C PHE A 778 -19.86 -2.91 6.10
N VAL A 779 -19.91 -2.20 7.22
CA VAL A 779 -19.06 -1.03 7.46
C VAL A 779 -17.56 -1.36 7.29
N ILE A 780 -17.12 -2.53 7.72
CA ILE A 780 -15.72 -2.95 7.57
C ILE A 780 -15.29 -3.13 6.10
N ASP A 781 -16.20 -3.52 5.21
CA ASP A 781 -15.93 -3.58 3.77
C ASP A 781 -15.78 -2.17 3.18
N ALA A 782 -16.59 -1.22 3.63
CA ALA A 782 -16.50 0.18 3.22
C ALA A 782 -15.21 0.85 3.73
N ILE A 783 -14.78 0.52 4.95
CA ILE A 783 -13.48 0.95 5.51
C ILE A 783 -12.33 0.47 4.64
N ALA A 784 -12.33 -0.81 4.27
CA ALA A 784 -11.31 -1.39 3.38
C ALA A 784 -11.28 -0.69 2.03
N ALA A 785 -12.45 -0.43 1.43
CA ALA A 785 -12.54 0.29 0.15
C ALA A 785 -11.99 1.72 0.25
N GLY A 786 -12.28 2.43 1.35
CA GLY A 786 -11.73 3.77 1.60
C GLY A 786 -10.21 3.79 1.75
N HIS A 787 -9.62 2.77 2.40
CA HIS A 787 -8.19 2.62 2.53
C HIS A 787 -7.52 2.44 1.15
N GLU A 788 -8.03 1.52 0.34
CA GLU A 788 -7.50 1.29 -1.00
C GLU A 788 -7.70 2.50 -1.93
N ALA A 789 -8.84 3.19 -1.81
CA ALA A 789 -9.09 4.40 -2.58
C ALA A 789 -8.12 5.54 -2.20
N ALA A 790 -7.77 5.69 -0.93
CA ALA A 790 -6.80 6.68 -0.48
C ALA A 790 -5.43 6.51 -1.17
N GLU A 791 -4.95 5.26 -1.30
CA GLU A 791 -3.74 4.96 -2.06
C GLU A 791 -3.86 5.34 -3.55
N SER A 792 -5.02 5.09 -4.16
CA SER A 792 -5.28 5.46 -5.55
C SER A 792 -5.30 6.97 -5.75
N LEU A 793 -6.00 7.69 -4.89
CA LEU A 793 -6.10 9.14 -4.91
C LEU A 793 -4.72 9.80 -4.71
N HIS A 794 -3.95 9.29 -3.73
CA HIS A 794 -2.58 9.72 -3.49
C HIS A 794 -1.72 9.58 -4.75
N ARG A 795 -1.79 8.44 -5.43
CA ARG A 795 -1.02 8.19 -6.66
C ARG A 795 -1.47 9.08 -7.82
N HIS A 796 -2.77 9.28 -7.95
CA HIS A 796 -3.33 10.07 -9.04
C HIS A 796 -2.93 11.56 -8.97
N VAL A 797 -2.96 12.14 -7.79
CA VAL A 797 -2.66 13.58 -7.64
C VAL A 797 -1.16 13.89 -7.69
N ARG A 798 -0.30 12.87 -7.55
CA ARG A 798 1.15 13.06 -7.63
C ARG A 798 1.63 13.03 -9.08
N PRO A 799 2.49 13.96 -9.49
CA PRO A 799 2.96 14.07 -10.86
C PRO A 799 3.61 12.77 -11.35
N ASP A 800 3.14 12.26 -12.49
CA ASP A 800 3.71 11.11 -13.18
C ASP A 800 3.88 9.83 -12.34
N ALA A 801 3.14 9.71 -11.22
CA ALA A 801 3.15 8.51 -10.42
C ALA A 801 2.37 7.38 -11.10
N SER A 802 2.91 6.17 -11.06
CA SER A 802 2.22 4.99 -11.56
C SER A 802 1.11 4.57 -10.60
N MET A 803 -0.09 4.35 -11.11
CA MET A 803 -1.22 3.83 -10.33
C MET A 803 -0.98 2.44 -9.76
N THR A 804 -0.05 1.70 -10.35
CA THR A 804 0.06 0.27 -10.12
C THR A 804 1.46 -0.22 -9.73
N ILE A 805 2.53 0.39 -10.23
CA ILE A 805 3.89 -0.06 -9.95
C ILE A 805 4.19 0.04 -8.46
N GLY A 806 4.63 -1.08 -7.90
CA GLY A 806 5.02 -1.17 -6.49
C GLY A 806 3.87 -1.06 -5.47
N ARG A 807 2.60 -1.00 -5.92
CA ARG A 807 1.44 -1.02 -5.03
C ARG A 807 1.24 -2.41 -4.44
N ASP A 808 0.97 -2.49 -3.13
CA ASP A 808 0.64 -3.73 -2.46
C ASP A 808 -0.82 -4.11 -2.75
N ARG A 809 -1.07 -5.35 -3.14
CA ARG A 809 -2.44 -5.87 -3.36
C ARG A 809 -3.13 -6.30 -2.08
N ARG A 810 -2.39 -6.39 -0.98
CA ARG A 810 -2.92 -6.80 0.33
C ARG A 810 -3.68 -8.13 0.30
N ASN A 811 -3.25 -9.05 -0.56
CA ASN A 811 -3.82 -10.38 -0.67
C ASN A 811 -3.20 -11.29 0.40
N PHE A 812 -4.03 -11.76 1.32
CA PHE A 812 -3.61 -12.67 2.39
C PHE A 812 -4.23 -14.06 2.17
N THR A 813 -3.38 -15.08 2.13
CA THR A 813 -3.83 -16.47 2.06
C THR A 813 -3.95 -17.01 3.49
N PRO A 814 -5.13 -17.48 3.91
CA PRO A 814 -5.25 -18.08 5.24
C PRO A 814 -4.47 -19.39 5.31
N LEU A 815 -3.97 -19.72 6.49
CA LEU A 815 -3.36 -21.00 6.76
C LEU A 815 -4.40 -22.14 6.69
N ASN A 816 -3.96 -23.37 6.37
CA ASN A 816 -4.84 -24.55 6.39
C ASN A 816 -5.07 -24.99 7.85
N LYS A 817 -6.27 -24.77 8.35
CA LYS A 817 -6.69 -25.12 9.72
C LYS A 817 -6.84 -26.61 9.96
N ASP A 818 -6.99 -27.41 8.90
CA ASP A 818 -7.26 -28.84 9.00
C ASP A 818 -5.98 -29.68 9.16
N ASP A 819 -4.82 -29.07 8.91
CA ASP A 819 -3.49 -29.68 9.03
C ASP A 819 -2.68 -29.07 10.18
N LEU A 820 -3.32 -28.86 11.34
CA LEU A 820 -2.66 -28.25 12.51
C LEU A 820 -2.79 -29.15 13.73
N THR A 821 -1.76 -29.12 14.60
CA THR A 821 -1.80 -29.64 15.94
C THR A 821 -1.66 -28.53 16.98
N TYR A 822 -2.25 -28.74 18.13
CA TYR A 822 -2.30 -27.78 19.24
C TYR A 822 -1.68 -28.43 20.48
N PRO A 823 -0.33 -28.44 20.59
CA PRO A 823 0.38 -29.17 21.66
C PRO A 823 0.10 -28.62 23.05
N SER A 824 -0.22 -27.35 23.13
CA SER A 824 -0.68 -26.69 24.36
C SER A 824 -1.56 -25.49 24.05
N TYR A 825 -2.56 -25.25 24.86
CA TYR A 825 -3.45 -24.08 24.76
C TYR A 825 -4.09 -23.81 26.13
N ASP A 826 -4.53 -22.57 26.33
CA ASP A 826 -5.30 -22.19 27.52
C ASP A 826 -6.68 -22.88 27.49
N THR A 827 -7.10 -23.48 28.59
CA THR A 827 -8.34 -24.24 28.67
C THR A 827 -9.53 -23.41 29.23
N ALA A 828 -9.31 -22.10 29.44
CA ALA A 828 -10.40 -21.23 29.90
C ALA A 828 -11.53 -21.19 28.85
N GLY A 829 -12.77 -21.12 29.34
CA GLY A 829 -13.94 -20.94 28.49
C GLY A 829 -13.98 -19.56 27.84
N ARG A 830 -14.74 -19.47 26.74
CA ARG A 830 -15.00 -18.20 26.06
C ARG A 830 -15.61 -17.19 27.00
N GLN A 831 -15.11 -15.98 27.00
CA GLN A 831 -15.64 -14.87 27.80
C GLN A 831 -16.64 -14.08 26.96
N GLU A 832 -17.78 -13.76 27.60
CA GLU A 832 -18.84 -12.96 26.97
C GLU A 832 -19.15 -11.78 27.87
N ALA A 833 -19.44 -10.65 27.25
CA ALA A 833 -19.92 -9.48 27.98
C ALA A 833 -21.36 -9.68 28.39
N GLY A 834 -21.72 -9.20 29.58
CA GLY A 834 -23.08 -9.24 30.08
C GLY A 834 -23.96 -8.14 29.48
N MET A 835 -25.21 -8.12 29.93
CA MET A 835 -26.18 -7.07 29.64
C MET A 835 -26.35 -6.19 30.88
N ASP A 836 -26.59 -4.90 30.68
CA ASP A 836 -27.01 -3.99 31.75
C ASP A 836 -28.51 -4.21 32.05
N GLU A 837 -28.78 -4.92 33.12
CA GLU A 837 -30.18 -5.24 33.54
C GLU A 837 -31.00 -4.00 33.92
N SER A 838 -30.39 -2.85 34.12
CA SER A 838 -31.10 -1.60 34.39
C SER A 838 -31.71 -0.97 33.12
N ILE A 839 -31.31 -1.43 31.94
CA ILE A 839 -31.81 -0.99 30.63
C ILE A 839 -32.83 -2.02 30.13
N ASP A 840 -34.07 -1.57 29.91
CA ASP A 840 -35.03 -2.37 29.14
C ASP A 840 -34.60 -2.42 27.67
N TYR A 841 -33.77 -3.40 27.33
CA TYR A 841 -33.19 -3.50 26.00
C TYR A 841 -34.20 -3.70 24.86
N LYS A 842 -35.41 -4.15 25.20
CA LYS A 842 -36.49 -4.36 24.22
C LYS A 842 -37.17 -3.06 23.81
N MET A 843 -37.16 -2.05 24.67
CA MET A 843 -37.81 -0.77 24.40
C MET A 843 -36.85 0.42 24.37
N SER A 844 -35.64 0.28 24.90
CA SER A 844 -34.66 1.35 24.95
C SER A 844 -33.98 1.57 23.60
N TYR A 845 -33.55 2.81 23.35
CA TYR A 845 -32.62 3.16 22.30
C TYR A 845 -31.16 3.25 22.80
N LYS A 846 -30.88 2.88 24.04
CA LYS A 846 -29.53 2.75 24.59
C LYS A 846 -29.01 1.34 24.33
N ASP A 847 -27.74 1.22 24.05
CA ASP A 847 -27.05 -0.08 24.02
C ASP A 847 -27.02 -0.64 25.44
N ALA A 848 -27.51 -1.84 25.60
CA ALA A 848 -27.49 -2.57 26.87
C ALA A 848 -26.29 -3.52 26.98
N HIS A 849 -25.49 -3.70 25.95
CA HIS A 849 -24.35 -4.60 25.97
C HIS A 849 -23.19 -3.96 26.75
N LEU A 850 -22.77 -4.60 27.82
CA LEU A 850 -21.61 -4.20 28.61
C LEU A 850 -20.30 -4.47 27.86
N ASP A 851 -19.23 -3.85 28.36
CA ASP A 851 -17.88 -4.21 27.98
C ASP A 851 -17.44 -5.45 28.78
N LEU A 852 -16.48 -6.20 28.23
CA LEU A 852 -15.73 -7.16 29.04
C LEU A 852 -15.00 -6.42 30.19
N THR A 853 -14.85 -7.09 31.33
CA THR A 853 -13.97 -6.60 32.39
C THR A 853 -12.50 -6.83 31.99
N GLU A 854 -11.59 -6.14 32.64
CA GLU A 854 -10.15 -6.36 32.40
C GLU A 854 -9.71 -7.80 32.66
N GLU A 855 -10.27 -8.46 33.67
CA GLU A 855 -10.03 -9.86 33.97
C GLU A 855 -10.53 -10.78 32.85
N GLN A 856 -11.75 -10.52 32.34
CA GLN A 856 -12.29 -11.23 31.20
C GLN A 856 -11.44 -11.01 29.94
N VAL A 857 -11.00 -9.78 29.67
CA VAL A 857 -10.11 -9.47 28.53
C VAL A 857 -8.81 -10.25 28.66
N LYS A 858 -8.18 -10.29 29.83
CA LYS A 858 -6.97 -11.05 30.07
C LYS A 858 -7.16 -12.56 29.83
N THR A 859 -8.26 -13.09 30.34
CA THR A 859 -8.64 -14.50 30.17
C THR A 859 -8.89 -14.80 28.68
N GLU A 860 -9.73 -14.00 28.02
CA GLU A 860 -10.11 -14.22 26.63
C GLU A 860 -8.93 -14.12 25.67
N THR A 861 -8.08 -13.12 25.88
CA THR A 861 -6.90 -12.94 25.02
C THR A 861 -5.84 -14.01 25.21
N SER A 862 -5.80 -14.67 26.36
CA SER A 862 -4.92 -15.83 26.62
C SER A 862 -5.36 -17.08 25.84
N ARG A 863 -6.62 -17.18 25.44
CA ARG A 863 -7.15 -18.25 24.60
C ARG A 863 -6.64 -18.20 23.15
N CYS A 864 -6.07 -17.08 22.72
CA CYS A 864 -5.53 -16.91 21.37
C CYS A 864 -4.36 -17.87 21.12
N LEU A 865 -4.46 -18.72 20.10
CA LEU A 865 -3.45 -19.73 19.76
C LEU A 865 -2.18 -19.13 19.15
N GLY A 866 -2.18 -17.86 18.74
CA GLY A 866 -1.03 -17.24 18.10
C GLY A 866 -0.63 -17.92 16.80
N CYS A 867 -1.57 -18.15 15.90
CA CYS A 867 -1.41 -19.02 14.72
C CYS A 867 -0.27 -18.61 13.78
N GLY A 868 -0.01 -17.31 13.64
CA GLY A 868 0.94 -16.78 12.68
C GLY A 868 2.23 -16.27 13.31
N ALA A 869 3.29 -16.28 12.52
CA ALA A 869 4.56 -15.60 12.82
C ALA A 869 5.18 -15.11 11.51
N SER A 870 6.00 -14.06 11.57
CA SER A 870 6.82 -13.66 10.43
C SER A 870 8.01 -14.58 10.27
N TYR A 871 8.54 -14.67 9.05
CA TYR A 871 9.82 -15.27 8.77
C TYR A 871 10.60 -14.43 7.76
N VAL A 872 11.90 -14.58 7.73
CA VAL A 872 12.79 -13.83 6.84
C VAL A 872 13.44 -14.78 5.83
N ASP A 873 13.37 -14.41 4.55
CA ASP A 873 14.18 -15.02 3.52
C ASP A 873 15.58 -14.37 3.54
N PRO A 874 16.62 -15.08 3.99
CA PRO A 874 17.97 -14.52 4.13
C PRO A 874 18.60 -14.15 2.80
N HIS A 875 18.13 -14.71 1.67
CA HIS A 875 18.66 -14.40 0.34
C HIS A 875 18.07 -13.12 -0.24
N LYS A 876 16.85 -12.76 0.15
CA LYS A 876 16.20 -11.49 -0.21
C LYS A 876 16.52 -10.39 0.80
N CYS A 877 16.90 -10.72 2.01
CA CYS A 877 17.22 -9.73 3.04
C CYS A 877 18.48 -8.95 2.66
N ILE A 878 18.36 -7.61 2.65
CA ILE A 878 19.47 -6.69 2.38
C ILE A 878 20.07 -6.09 3.66
N GLY A 879 19.54 -6.47 4.83
CA GLY A 879 20.06 -6.03 6.13
C GLY A 879 19.86 -4.54 6.41
N CYS A 880 18.83 -3.92 5.87
CA CYS A 880 18.58 -2.47 6.05
C CYS A 880 18.04 -2.10 7.44
N GLY A 881 17.53 -3.04 8.23
CA GLY A 881 17.04 -2.79 9.59
C GLY A 881 15.65 -2.18 9.72
N LEU A 882 14.99 -1.78 8.62
CA LEU A 882 13.66 -1.14 8.68
C LEU A 882 12.61 -2.00 9.38
N CYS A 883 12.63 -3.31 9.17
CA CYS A 883 11.68 -4.23 9.80
C CYS A 883 11.84 -4.30 11.34
N THR A 884 13.06 -4.17 11.84
CA THR A 884 13.34 -4.23 13.28
C THR A 884 12.83 -2.98 13.98
N THR A 885 12.95 -1.81 13.34
CA THR A 885 12.51 -0.53 13.93
C THR A 885 10.98 -0.39 14.00
N LYS A 886 10.24 -1.25 13.33
CA LYS A 886 8.76 -1.26 13.34
C LYS A 886 8.18 -2.34 14.25
N CYS A 887 9.03 -3.19 14.87
CA CYS A 887 8.57 -4.26 15.72
C CYS A 887 8.47 -3.80 17.19
N GLU A 888 7.24 -3.70 17.69
CA GLU A 888 6.96 -3.35 19.09
C GLU A 888 7.05 -4.56 20.04
N PHE A 889 7.24 -5.77 19.47
CA PHE A 889 7.24 -7.03 20.21
C PHE A 889 8.63 -7.64 20.38
N ASP A 890 9.67 -6.92 20.02
CA ASP A 890 11.05 -7.40 20.06
C ASP A 890 11.20 -8.79 19.40
N ALA A 891 10.52 -8.97 18.26
CA ALA A 891 10.43 -10.25 17.57
C ALA A 891 11.37 -10.37 16.36
N ILE A 892 12.01 -9.29 15.92
CA ILE A 892 12.88 -9.29 14.75
C ILE A 892 14.11 -8.41 14.99
N HIS A 893 15.29 -8.98 14.76
CA HIS A 893 16.57 -8.38 15.08
C HIS A 893 17.53 -8.48 13.90
N LEU A 894 18.53 -7.58 13.82
CA LEU A 894 19.65 -7.71 12.91
C LEU A 894 20.77 -8.55 13.51
N VAL A 895 21.31 -9.44 12.71
CA VAL A 895 22.50 -10.25 13.05
C VAL A 895 23.57 -10.00 12.00
N ARG A 896 24.79 -9.66 12.44
CA ARG A 896 25.94 -9.41 11.56
C ARG A 896 26.56 -10.72 11.12
N ASP A 897 26.15 -11.26 10.00
CA ASP A 897 26.59 -12.55 9.47
C ASP A 897 27.33 -12.46 8.11
N HIS A 898 27.45 -11.25 7.55
CA HIS A 898 28.13 -10.97 6.29
C HIS A 898 29.15 -9.81 6.40
N PRO A 899 30.16 -9.87 7.30
CA PRO A 899 31.06 -8.76 7.56
C PRO A 899 31.81 -8.24 6.32
N LYS A 900 32.05 -9.09 5.31
CA LYS A 900 32.69 -8.69 4.05
C LYS A 900 31.85 -7.70 3.20
N CYS A 901 30.57 -7.56 3.49
CA CYS A 901 29.74 -6.58 2.79
C CYS A 901 30.11 -5.13 3.15
N THR A 902 30.82 -4.93 4.25
CA THR A 902 31.33 -3.62 4.69
C THR A 902 32.64 -3.23 4.00
N ASP A 903 33.31 -4.18 3.31
CA ASP A 903 34.55 -3.90 2.61
C ASP A 903 34.34 -2.82 1.54
N MET A 904 35.13 -1.75 1.63
CA MET A 904 35.10 -0.63 0.69
C MET A 904 36.31 -0.74 -0.24
N ARG A 905 36.05 -0.98 -1.52
CA ARG A 905 37.10 -1.17 -2.53
C ARG A 905 36.88 -0.25 -3.71
N VAL A 906 37.98 0.17 -4.34
CA VAL A 906 37.88 0.85 -5.64
C VAL A 906 37.23 -0.07 -6.67
N ALA A 907 36.39 0.50 -7.53
CA ALA A 907 35.59 -0.27 -8.48
C ALA A 907 36.45 -1.21 -9.37
N GLU A 908 37.64 -0.78 -9.76
CA GLU A 908 38.56 -1.53 -10.62
C GLU A 908 39.03 -2.85 -9.97
N LYS A 909 39.13 -2.88 -8.64
CA LYS A 909 39.51 -4.11 -7.90
C LYS A 909 38.37 -5.10 -7.74
N LYS A 910 37.11 -4.67 -7.88
CA LYS A 910 35.92 -5.54 -7.77
C LYS A 910 35.73 -6.44 -8.99
N VAL A 911 36.14 -5.98 -10.18
CA VAL A 911 35.97 -6.69 -11.46
C VAL A 911 36.57 -8.10 -11.41
N GLY A 912 37.76 -8.26 -10.86
CA GLY A 912 38.42 -9.55 -10.75
C GLY A 912 37.61 -10.57 -9.91
N GLY A 913 37.03 -10.12 -8.81
CA GLY A 913 36.16 -10.95 -7.94
C GLY A 913 34.87 -11.37 -8.64
N LEU A 914 34.25 -10.46 -9.37
CA LEU A 914 33.02 -10.72 -10.14
C LEU A 914 33.27 -11.73 -11.26
N MET A 915 34.34 -11.57 -12.02
CA MET A 915 34.73 -12.49 -13.09
C MET A 915 35.05 -13.88 -12.54
N GLY A 916 35.78 -13.95 -11.42
CA GLY A 916 36.09 -15.22 -10.75
C GLY A 916 34.83 -15.97 -10.28
N TYR A 917 33.88 -15.28 -9.67
CA TYR A 917 32.60 -15.88 -9.26
C TYR A 917 31.76 -16.30 -10.48
N SER A 918 31.67 -15.43 -11.49
CA SER A 918 30.95 -15.73 -12.73
C SER A 918 31.45 -16.99 -13.42
N ALA A 919 32.78 -17.16 -13.52
CA ALA A 919 33.37 -18.36 -14.07
C ALA A 919 33.04 -19.62 -13.23
N LYS A 920 33.21 -19.56 -11.91
CA LYS A 920 32.83 -20.67 -11.00
C LYS A 920 31.35 -21.05 -11.15
N ARG A 921 30.46 -20.06 -11.23
CA ARG A 921 29.04 -20.29 -11.43
C ARG A 921 28.73 -20.91 -12.78
N ALA A 922 29.39 -20.46 -13.85
CA ALA A 922 29.22 -21.03 -15.18
C ALA A 922 29.57 -22.54 -15.20
N PHE A 923 30.66 -22.95 -14.54
CA PHE A 923 31.01 -24.36 -14.39
C PHE A 923 29.94 -25.15 -13.60
N LYS A 924 29.40 -24.58 -12.52
CA LYS A 924 28.31 -25.23 -11.77
C LYS A 924 27.06 -25.41 -12.63
N ILE A 925 26.69 -24.39 -13.41
CA ILE A 925 25.54 -24.46 -14.32
C ILE A 925 25.76 -25.55 -15.38
N LEU A 926 26.94 -25.59 -16.00
CA LEU A 926 27.29 -26.61 -16.99
C LEU A 926 27.21 -28.04 -16.42
N GLY A 927 27.72 -28.24 -15.21
CA GLY A 927 27.66 -29.52 -14.53
C GLY A 927 26.23 -29.95 -14.13
N HIS A 928 25.31 -29.00 -14.03
CA HIS A 928 23.92 -29.25 -13.62
C HIS A 928 22.92 -29.44 -14.78
N LEU A 929 23.30 -29.12 -16.02
CA LEU A 929 22.39 -29.12 -17.18
C LEU A 929 21.66 -30.47 -17.43
N GLY A 930 22.24 -31.58 -17.01
CA GLY A 930 21.66 -32.93 -17.17
C GLY A 930 20.60 -33.29 -16.12
N SER A 931 20.49 -32.55 -15.04
CA SER A 931 19.58 -32.86 -13.94
C SER A 931 18.10 -32.64 -14.33
N ASP A 932 17.21 -33.34 -13.64
CA ASP A 932 15.75 -33.18 -13.86
C ASP A 932 15.27 -31.79 -13.46
N GLU A 933 15.86 -31.20 -12.42
CA GLU A 933 15.60 -29.82 -12.02
C GLU A 933 15.94 -28.82 -13.15
N ALA A 934 17.12 -28.95 -13.76
CA ALA A 934 17.53 -28.10 -14.88
C ALA A 934 16.61 -28.25 -16.11
N LYS A 935 16.15 -29.48 -16.39
CA LYS A 935 15.18 -29.75 -17.47
C LYS A 935 13.82 -29.09 -17.17
N GLU A 936 13.35 -29.16 -15.93
CA GLU A 936 12.10 -28.52 -15.50
C GLU A 936 12.20 -26.99 -15.59
N LEU A 937 13.26 -26.41 -15.06
CA LEU A 937 13.53 -24.97 -15.17
C LEU A 937 13.62 -24.51 -16.62
N LYS A 938 14.19 -25.31 -17.51
CA LYS A 938 14.21 -25.03 -18.95
C LYS A 938 12.80 -24.98 -19.54
N LYS A 939 11.92 -25.91 -19.14
CA LYS A 939 10.51 -25.89 -19.56
C LYS A 939 9.79 -24.65 -19.05
N LYS A 940 9.95 -24.30 -17.76
CA LYS A 940 9.40 -23.08 -17.16
C LYS A 940 9.89 -21.82 -17.88
N ARG A 941 11.19 -21.76 -18.21
CA ARG A 941 11.79 -20.65 -18.98
C ARG A 941 11.18 -20.48 -20.37
N ILE A 942 10.97 -21.59 -21.08
CA ILE A 942 10.36 -21.57 -22.42
C ILE A 942 8.90 -21.08 -22.33
N ALA A 943 8.14 -21.63 -21.37
CA ALA A 943 6.76 -21.23 -21.12
C ALA A 943 6.64 -19.74 -20.77
N TYR A 944 7.52 -19.27 -19.88
CA TYR A 944 7.58 -17.85 -19.51
C TYR A 944 7.86 -16.95 -20.72
N LYS A 945 8.87 -17.30 -21.53
CA LYS A 945 9.20 -16.54 -22.75
C LYS A 945 8.04 -16.50 -23.73
N LYS A 946 7.35 -17.63 -23.94
CA LYS A 946 6.17 -17.71 -24.83
C LYS A 946 5.02 -16.85 -24.32
N ALA A 947 4.76 -16.86 -23.03
CA ALA A 947 3.68 -16.05 -22.43
C ALA A 947 3.97 -14.53 -22.45
N HIS A 948 5.22 -14.14 -22.69
CA HIS A 948 5.67 -12.74 -22.68
C HIS A 948 6.31 -12.28 -24.00
N SER A 949 6.20 -13.10 -25.06
CA SER A 949 6.77 -12.76 -26.39
C SER A 949 6.04 -11.59 -27.06
N ASP A 950 4.78 -11.34 -26.72
CA ASP A 950 3.95 -10.29 -27.33
C ASP A 950 4.00 -8.95 -26.58
N LYS A 951 4.88 -8.83 -25.56
CA LYS A 951 5.05 -7.62 -24.74
C LYS A 951 6.43 -6.98 -24.88
N GLY A 952 7.15 -7.26 -25.97
CA GLY A 952 8.45 -6.66 -26.32
C GLY A 952 8.35 -5.28 -26.96
#